data_4f6e54b4a29e670a73d49254c4a9e252
#
_entry.id   4f6e54b4a29e670a73d49254c4a9e252
#
_cell.length_a   1.000
_cell.length_b   1.000
_cell.length_c   1.000
_cell.angle_alpha   90.00
_cell.angle_beta   90.00
_cell.angle_gamma   90.00
#
_symmetry.space_group_name_H-M   'P 1'
#
loop_
_entity.id
_entity.type
_entity.pdbx_description
1 polymer ?
#
loop_
_entity_poly.entity_id
_entity_poly.type
_entity_poly.pdbx_seq_one_letter_code
_entity_poly.pdbx_strand_id
1 'polypeptide(L)'
;MTHEFAENYDVIVVGAGHAGVEASLAAARMGCKTMLATINLEMLSFMPCNPAIGGSAKGIVVREIDALGGEMGKNIDKTYIQMKMLNTGKGPAVRALRAQADKALYSRTMKHTVEQQENLTLRQSMIEEVLVEDGKVVGVRTATNQKFSAKAVVITTGTALRGEIILGELKYSSGPNNSLASIGLADNLKELGLEIGRFKTGTPPRVKASSINYDETEIQPGDEEPNHFSFMSNDEDYLKDQIPCWLTYTNQTSHDIINKNLYRAPMFSGIVKGVGPRYCPSIEDKIVRFADKERHQLFLEPEGRETEEVYIQGLSTSLPEDVQKELVHSIKGLENAEMMRTGYAIEYDIVLPHQLRATLETKKISGLFTAGQTNGTSGYEEAAGQGIVAGINAALKVQGKPEMILKRSDAYIGVMIDDLVTKGTLEPYRLLTSRAEYRLILRHDNADMRLTEIGHRVGLVDEERYARFLKRKRQFDNELTRLSSLKIKPVKETNARIEALGFKPLTDALTAKEFMRRPEINYEIATSFVGPAEEKLDSKVIELLETEIKYEGYINKALDQVAKMKRMEEKRIPANIDWDDIDSIATEARQKFKKINPETIGQASRISGVNPADISILMVYLEGKQKHHRHHED
;
A
#
# COMPACT_ATOMS: atom_id res chain seq x y z
N MET A 1 -26.82 -28.45 -10.90
CA MET A 1 -26.14 -28.89 -12.15
C MET A 1 -24.68 -29.18 -11.79
N THR A 2 -24.19 -30.39 -12.10
CA THR A 2 -22.77 -30.72 -11.87
C THR A 2 -21.93 -29.97 -12.91
N HIS A 3 -21.05 -29.07 -12.46
CA HIS A 3 -20.09 -28.40 -13.33
C HIS A 3 -19.04 -29.41 -13.80
N GLU A 4 -18.78 -29.44 -15.11
CA GLU A 4 -17.63 -30.13 -15.66
C GLU A 4 -16.45 -29.14 -15.66
N PHE A 5 -15.41 -29.43 -14.86
CA PHE A 5 -14.23 -28.60 -14.71
C PHE A 5 -13.07 -29.13 -15.56
N ALA A 6 -12.41 -28.25 -16.30
CA ALA A 6 -11.24 -28.60 -17.10
C ALA A 6 -10.01 -28.92 -16.23
N GLU A 7 -9.80 -28.15 -15.17
CA GLU A 7 -8.71 -28.32 -14.21
C GLU A 7 -9.15 -27.87 -12.80
N ASN A 8 -8.42 -28.40 -11.78
CA ASN A 8 -8.68 -28.10 -10.38
C ASN A 8 -7.53 -27.33 -9.76
N TYR A 9 -7.86 -26.28 -9.03
CA TYR A 9 -6.93 -25.44 -8.27
C TYR A 9 -7.39 -25.34 -6.82
N ASP A 10 -6.48 -24.96 -5.93
CA ASP A 10 -6.82 -24.59 -4.56
C ASP A 10 -7.26 -23.12 -4.51
N VAL A 11 -6.49 -22.23 -5.19
CA VAL A 11 -6.73 -20.80 -5.26
C VAL A 11 -6.69 -20.32 -6.70
N ILE A 12 -7.65 -19.52 -7.12
CA ILE A 12 -7.62 -18.80 -8.40
C ILE A 12 -7.59 -17.31 -8.11
N VAL A 13 -6.61 -16.61 -8.69
CA VAL A 13 -6.48 -15.14 -8.61
C VAL A 13 -6.81 -14.55 -9.97
N VAL A 14 -7.71 -13.57 -9.99
CA VAL A 14 -8.22 -12.93 -11.21
C VAL A 14 -7.70 -11.51 -11.32
N GLY A 15 -6.82 -11.27 -12.30
CA GLY A 15 -6.13 -10.02 -12.53
C GLY A 15 -4.68 -10.07 -12.04
N ALA A 16 -3.73 -9.72 -12.91
CA ALA A 16 -2.29 -9.78 -12.63
C ALA A 16 -1.66 -8.38 -12.41
N GLY A 17 -2.41 -7.45 -11.83
CA GLY A 17 -1.86 -6.22 -11.28
C GLY A 17 -1.07 -6.48 -9.99
N HIS A 18 -0.63 -5.43 -9.32
CA HIS A 18 0.20 -5.55 -8.10
C HIS A 18 -0.48 -6.38 -6.99
N ALA A 19 -1.81 -6.27 -6.83
CA ALA A 19 -2.55 -7.08 -5.87
C ALA A 19 -2.57 -8.57 -6.27
N GLY A 20 -2.84 -8.85 -7.55
CA GLY A 20 -2.97 -10.24 -8.01
C GLY A 20 -1.65 -10.99 -8.00
N VAL A 21 -0.57 -10.32 -8.35
CA VAL A 21 0.78 -10.92 -8.29
C VAL A 21 1.16 -11.26 -6.84
N GLU A 22 0.99 -10.34 -5.90
CA GLU A 22 1.29 -10.63 -4.49
C GLU A 22 0.38 -11.72 -3.91
N ALA A 23 -0.92 -11.72 -4.27
CA ALA A 23 -1.85 -12.74 -3.80
C ALA A 23 -1.51 -14.13 -4.35
N SER A 24 -1.19 -14.24 -5.63
CA SER A 24 -0.86 -15.52 -6.28
C SER A 24 0.48 -16.08 -5.83
N LEU A 25 1.51 -15.23 -5.71
CA LEU A 25 2.81 -15.65 -5.17
C LEU A 25 2.67 -16.11 -3.71
N ALA A 26 1.91 -15.38 -2.88
CA ALA A 26 1.68 -15.78 -1.49
C ALA A 26 1.00 -17.16 -1.41
N ALA A 27 -0.09 -17.38 -2.12
CA ALA A 27 -0.80 -18.65 -2.11
C ALA A 27 0.07 -19.82 -2.62
N ALA A 28 0.80 -19.62 -3.71
CA ALA A 28 1.67 -20.64 -4.29
C ALA A 28 2.86 -21.00 -3.37
N ARG A 29 3.53 -19.99 -2.78
CA ARG A 29 4.64 -20.17 -1.84
C ARG A 29 4.20 -20.87 -0.55
N MET A 30 2.95 -20.67 -0.13
CA MET A 30 2.33 -21.41 0.98
C MET A 30 1.87 -22.83 0.59
N GLY A 31 2.19 -23.32 -0.61
CA GLY A 31 1.96 -24.69 -1.06
C GLY A 31 0.59 -24.94 -1.69
N CYS A 32 -0.21 -23.92 -1.99
CA CYS A 32 -1.48 -24.07 -2.70
C CYS A 32 -1.28 -24.15 -4.21
N LYS A 33 -1.92 -25.11 -4.89
CA LYS A 33 -2.00 -25.14 -6.35
C LYS A 33 -2.81 -23.93 -6.82
N THR A 34 -2.13 -22.93 -7.39
CA THR A 34 -2.67 -21.61 -7.67
C THR A 34 -2.70 -21.34 -9.18
N MET A 35 -3.77 -20.68 -9.67
CA MET A 35 -3.83 -20.10 -11.00
C MET A 35 -3.91 -18.58 -10.90
N LEU A 36 -3.06 -17.87 -11.64
CA LEU A 36 -3.17 -16.44 -11.89
C LEU A 36 -3.71 -16.22 -13.31
N ALA A 37 -4.97 -15.77 -13.40
CA ALA A 37 -5.62 -15.45 -14.65
C ALA A 37 -5.51 -13.94 -14.95
N THR A 38 -5.08 -13.60 -16.16
CA THR A 38 -5.00 -12.20 -16.63
C THR A 38 -5.53 -12.07 -18.04
N ILE A 39 -6.05 -10.89 -18.39
CA ILE A 39 -6.52 -10.60 -19.76
C ILE A 39 -5.35 -10.36 -20.72
N ASN A 40 -4.15 -10.03 -20.21
CA ASN A 40 -2.98 -9.75 -21.03
C ASN A 40 -1.70 -10.07 -20.25
N LEU A 41 -0.88 -10.99 -20.76
CA LEU A 41 0.39 -11.41 -20.14
C LEU A 41 1.47 -10.32 -20.16
N GLU A 42 1.38 -9.35 -21.08
CA GLU A 42 2.34 -8.24 -21.17
C GLU A 42 2.06 -7.12 -20.16
N MET A 43 0.98 -7.25 -19.37
CA MET A 43 0.56 -6.23 -18.40
C MET A 43 0.67 -6.70 -16.93
N LEU A 44 1.50 -7.70 -16.64
CA LEU A 44 1.75 -8.11 -15.25
C LEU A 44 2.41 -6.98 -14.48
N SER A 45 1.85 -6.64 -13.32
CA SER A 45 2.31 -5.53 -12.48
C SER A 45 2.57 -4.24 -13.26
N PHE A 46 1.79 -4.01 -14.32
CA PHE A 46 1.91 -2.83 -15.16
C PHE A 46 1.60 -1.56 -14.37
N MET A 47 2.33 -0.49 -14.66
CA MET A 47 2.18 0.83 -14.02
C MET A 47 1.49 1.79 -15.00
N PRO A 48 0.16 1.84 -15.09
CA PRO A 48 -0.54 2.70 -16.06
C PRO A 48 -0.46 4.20 -15.73
N CYS A 49 -0.11 4.53 -14.49
CA CYS A 49 0.06 5.89 -14.01
C CYS A 49 1.55 6.19 -13.77
N ASN A 50 1.93 6.76 -12.63
CA ASN A 50 3.30 7.16 -12.35
C ASN A 50 4.30 5.98 -12.34
N PRO A 51 5.52 6.19 -12.87
CA PRO A 51 6.56 5.16 -12.90
C PRO A 51 7.33 5.09 -11.58
N ALA A 52 6.62 4.97 -10.45
CA ALA A 52 7.27 5.01 -9.15
C ALA A 52 6.62 4.08 -8.13
N ILE A 53 7.45 3.50 -7.27
CA ILE A 53 7.07 2.72 -6.09
C ILE A 53 7.53 3.45 -4.82
N GLY A 54 6.70 3.48 -3.80
CA GLY A 54 7.01 4.09 -2.51
C GLY A 54 6.55 5.54 -2.38
N GLY A 55 7.24 6.27 -1.52
CA GLY A 55 6.82 7.61 -1.08
C GLY A 55 6.22 7.59 0.32
N SER A 56 5.78 8.75 0.80
CA SER A 56 5.26 8.91 2.17
C SER A 56 4.15 7.89 2.49
N ALA A 57 4.25 7.17 3.59
CA ALA A 57 3.48 6.00 4.00
C ALA A 57 3.64 4.78 3.07
N LYS A 58 3.63 4.95 1.77
CA LYS A 58 3.68 3.89 0.76
C LYS A 58 4.99 3.10 0.81
N GLY A 59 6.14 3.78 0.95
CA GLY A 59 7.44 3.13 1.12
C GLY A 59 7.51 2.24 2.36
N ILE A 60 6.76 2.58 3.41
CA ILE A 60 6.61 1.73 4.59
C ILE A 60 5.84 0.46 4.24
N VAL A 61 4.73 0.60 3.50
CA VAL A 61 3.92 -0.55 3.04
C VAL A 61 4.75 -1.51 2.18
N VAL A 62 5.58 -1.00 1.27
CA VAL A 62 6.47 -1.87 0.46
C VAL A 62 7.39 -2.71 1.35
N ARG A 63 7.96 -2.12 2.39
CA ARG A 63 8.78 -2.85 3.37
C ARG A 63 7.96 -3.82 4.21
N GLU A 64 6.71 -3.50 4.52
CA GLU A 64 5.80 -4.41 5.21
C GLU A 64 5.42 -5.61 4.34
N ILE A 65 5.19 -5.39 3.04
CA ILE A 65 4.98 -6.48 2.05
C ILE A 65 6.22 -7.37 1.98
N ASP A 66 7.41 -6.77 1.87
CA ASP A 66 8.67 -7.52 1.85
C ASP A 66 8.88 -8.32 3.14
N ALA A 67 8.66 -7.73 4.31
CA ALA A 67 8.80 -8.39 5.62
C ALA A 67 7.87 -9.60 5.78
N LEU A 68 6.67 -9.56 5.18
CA LEU A 68 5.73 -10.69 5.13
C LEU A 68 6.12 -11.78 4.14
N GLY A 69 7.09 -11.55 3.26
CA GLY A 69 7.53 -12.50 2.23
C GLY A 69 7.10 -12.16 0.81
N GLY A 70 6.60 -10.93 0.56
CA GLY A 70 6.18 -10.46 -0.75
C GLY A 70 7.31 -10.14 -1.71
N GLU A 71 6.97 -9.72 -2.93
CA GLU A 71 7.90 -9.58 -4.05
C GLU A 71 8.13 -8.14 -4.50
N MET A 72 7.19 -7.20 -4.25
CA MET A 72 7.27 -5.82 -4.72
C MET A 72 8.59 -5.14 -4.34
N GLY A 73 9.07 -5.31 -3.11
CA GLY A 73 10.33 -4.75 -2.62
C GLY A 73 11.54 -5.30 -3.38
N LYS A 74 11.61 -6.62 -3.57
CA LYS A 74 12.68 -7.27 -4.34
C LYS A 74 12.68 -6.85 -5.81
N ASN A 75 11.49 -6.74 -6.40
CA ASN A 75 11.35 -6.42 -7.82
C ASN A 75 11.76 -4.96 -8.10
N ILE A 76 11.33 -4.02 -7.26
CA ILE A 76 11.72 -2.61 -7.46
C ILE A 76 13.22 -2.40 -7.22
N ASP A 77 13.84 -3.07 -6.25
CA ASP A 77 15.27 -2.97 -6.00
C ASP A 77 16.14 -3.46 -7.17
N LYS A 78 15.59 -4.33 -8.04
CA LYS A 78 16.25 -4.80 -9.28
C LYS A 78 15.98 -3.91 -10.49
N THR A 79 14.98 -3.03 -10.44
CA THR A 79 14.41 -2.39 -11.64
C THR A 79 14.24 -0.89 -11.53
N TYR A 80 14.70 -0.28 -10.43
CA TYR A 80 14.65 1.17 -10.28
C TYR A 80 15.70 1.86 -11.18
N ILE A 81 15.40 3.11 -11.54
CA ILE A 81 16.33 4.02 -12.23
C ILE A 81 16.76 5.16 -11.32
N GLN A 82 16.03 5.41 -10.24
CA GLN A 82 16.38 6.38 -9.21
C GLN A 82 15.82 5.93 -7.85
N MET A 83 16.58 6.13 -6.77
CA MET A 83 16.16 5.88 -5.39
C MET A 83 16.32 7.15 -4.56
N LYS A 84 15.33 7.47 -3.72
CA LYS A 84 15.37 8.65 -2.85
C LYS A 84 14.68 8.40 -1.51
N MET A 85 15.35 8.78 -0.41
CA MET A 85 14.75 8.83 0.91
C MET A 85 14.00 10.16 1.09
N LEU A 86 12.71 10.07 1.37
CA LEU A 86 11.85 11.24 1.59
C LEU A 86 11.73 11.56 3.08
N ASN A 87 11.45 12.84 3.37
CA ASN A 87 11.18 13.34 4.73
C ASN A 87 12.34 13.17 5.72
N THR A 88 13.58 13.16 5.27
CA THR A 88 14.77 12.99 6.12
C THR A 88 14.85 14.03 7.24
N GLY A 89 14.43 15.28 6.99
CA GLY A 89 14.38 16.36 7.98
C GLY A 89 13.17 16.33 8.93
N LYS A 90 12.22 15.37 8.78
CA LYS A 90 10.97 15.34 9.57
C LYS A 90 10.93 14.26 10.66
N GLY A 91 12.02 13.55 10.87
CA GLY A 91 12.13 12.46 11.85
C GLY A 91 11.67 11.09 11.31
N PRO A 92 11.98 9.99 12.07
CA PRO A 92 11.88 8.61 11.58
C PRO A 92 10.45 8.14 11.32
N ALA A 93 9.46 8.70 12.00
CA ALA A 93 8.05 8.31 11.89
C ALA A 93 7.44 8.52 10.48
N VAL A 94 8.07 9.34 9.64
CA VAL A 94 7.55 9.70 8.31
C VAL A 94 8.59 9.53 7.20
N ARG A 95 9.80 9.10 7.53
CA ARG A 95 10.81 8.73 6.52
C ARG A 95 10.28 7.58 5.68
N ALA A 96 10.48 7.65 4.38
CA ALA A 96 10.05 6.60 3.47
C ALA A 96 10.82 6.66 2.16
N LEU A 97 11.16 5.49 1.61
CA LEU A 97 11.80 5.38 0.30
C LEU A 97 10.80 5.63 -0.83
N ARG A 98 11.32 6.21 -1.91
CA ARG A 98 10.66 6.31 -3.21
C ARG A 98 11.65 5.94 -4.30
N ALA A 99 11.25 5.02 -5.17
CA ALA A 99 12.01 4.62 -6.35
C ALA A 99 11.26 4.99 -7.62
N GLN A 100 11.96 5.60 -8.58
CA GLN A 100 11.52 5.64 -9.97
C GLN A 100 11.83 4.29 -10.61
N ALA A 101 10.85 3.71 -11.28
CA ALA A 101 10.97 2.41 -11.92
C ALA A 101 11.25 2.55 -13.41
N ASP A 102 12.07 1.67 -13.96
CA ASP A 102 11.95 1.29 -15.35
C ASP A 102 10.70 0.40 -15.49
N LYS A 103 9.61 0.96 -16.03
CA LYS A 103 8.30 0.31 -16.06
C LYS A 103 8.31 -0.99 -16.86
N ALA A 104 8.99 -1.00 -17.99
CA ALA A 104 9.09 -2.17 -18.86
C ALA A 104 9.90 -3.28 -18.19
N LEU A 105 11.04 -2.93 -17.60
CA LEU A 105 11.88 -3.86 -16.86
C LEU A 105 11.17 -4.40 -15.62
N TYR A 106 10.46 -3.54 -14.86
CA TYR A 106 9.70 -3.92 -13.68
C TYR A 106 8.63 -4.98 -14.00
N SER A 107 7.82 -4.74 -15.03
CA SER A 107 6.78 -5.67 -15.48
C SER A 107 7.37 -6.99 -15.98
N ARG A 108 8.41 -6.93 -16.83
CA ARG A 108 9.11 -8.12 -17.37
C ARG A 108 9.76 -8.96 -16.27
N THR A 109 10.42 -8.32 -15.31
CA THR A 109 11.08 -9.02 -14.20
C THR A 109 10.05 -9.69 -13.30
N MET A 110 8.95 -9.01 -13.00
CA MET A 110 7.86 -9.59 -12.23
C MET A 110 7.18 -10.75 -12.95
N LYS A 111 6.95 -10.64 -14.27
CA LYS A 111 6.42 -11.73 -15.09
C LYS A 111 7.31 -12.96 -15.00
N HIS A 112 8.63 -12.80 -15.15
CA HIS A 112 9.59 -13.88 -15.02
C HIS A 112 9.51 -14.55 -13.62
N THR A 113 9.42 -13.76 -12.55
CA THR A 113 9.28 -14.30 -11.19
C THR A 113 8.00 -15.15 -11.05
N VAL A 114 6.87 -14.68 -11.60
CA VAL A 114 5.60 -15.42 -11.57
C VAL A 114 5.70 -16.72 -12.40
N GLU A 115 6.32 -16.68 -13.58
CA GLU A 115 6.48 -17.85 -14.45
C GLU A 115 7.37 -18.94 -13.84
N GLN A 116 8.36 -18.56 -13.02
CA GLN A 116 9.27 -19.50 -12.35
C GLN A 116 8.74 -20.00 -11.00
N GLN A 117 7.63 -19.44 -10.50
CA GLN A 117 7.12 -19.82 -9.20
C GLN A 117 6.47 -21.21 -9.23
N GLU A 118 6.99 -22.13 -8.41
CA GLU A 118 6.37 -23.44 -8.19
C GLU A 118 4.93 -23.30 -7.67
N ASN A 119 4.07 -24.26 -8.00
CA ASN A 119 2.64 -24.29 -7.67
C ASN A 119 1.80 -23.14 -8.28
N LEU A 120 2.37 -22.34 -9.19
CA LEU A 120 1.68 -21.21 -9.81
C LEU A 120 1.56 -21.42 -11.34
N THR A 121 0.34 -21.45 -11.82
CA THR A 121 0.02 -21.45 -13.26
C THR A 121 -0.39 -20.03 -13.69
N LEU A 122 0.43 -19.40 -14.54
CA LEU A 122 0.08 -18.13 -15.17
C LEU A 122 -0.71 -18.41 -16.46
N ARG A 123 -1.89 -17.79 -16.60
CA ARG A 123 -2.76 -18.04 -17.76
C ARG A 123 -3.37 -16.75 -18.29
N GLN A 124 -3.26 -16.51 -19.60
CA GLN A 124 -4.04 -15.47 -20.26
C GLN A 124 -5.49 -15.98 -20.45
N SER A 125 -6.40 -15.41 -19.69
CA SER A 125 -7.80 -15.78 -19.72
C SER A 125 -8.66 -14.67 -19.12
N MET A 126 -9.75 -14.30 -19.81
CA MET A 126 -10.75 -13.39 -19.28
C MET A 126 -11.75 -14.20 -18.46
N ILE A 127 -11.81 -13.94 -17.18
CA ILE A 127 -12.80 -14.53 -16.27
C ILE A 127 -14.06 -13.67 -16.30
N GLU A 128 -15.21 -14.31 -16.52
CA GLU A 128 -16.51 -13.64 -16.57
C GLU A 128 -17.44 -13.99 -15.41
N GLU A 129 -17.20 -15.15 -14.76
CA GLU A 129 -18.04 -15.55 -13.64
C GLU A 129 -17.22 -16.18 -12.53
N VAL A 130 -17.60 -15.90 -11.29
CA VAL A 130 -17.29 -16.68 -10.10
C VAL A 130 -18.46 -17.65 -9.89
N LEU A 131 -18.16 -18.96 -9.88
CA LEU A 131 -19.15 -20.01 -9.68
C LEU A 131 -19.34 -20.22 -8.17
N VAL A 132 -20.59 -20.14 -7.72
CA VAL A 132 -20.96 -20.23 -6.30
C VAL A 132 -22.06 -21.27 -6.14
N GLU A 133 -21.87 -22.19 -5.18
CA GLU A 133 -22.89 -23.18 -4.75
C GLU A 133 -23.06 -23.08 -3.23
N ASP A 134 -24.27 -23.03 -2.76
CA ASP A 134 -24.62 -22.94 -1.32
C ASP A 134 -23.84 -21.83 -0.55
N GLY A 135 -23.65 -20.68 -1.20
CA GLY A 135 -22.94 -19.54 -0.62
C GLY A 135 -21.41 -19.70 -0.55
N LYS A 136 -20.85 -20.70 -1.23
CA LYS A 136 -19.40 -20.97 -1.27
C LYS A 136 -18.89 -20.95 -2.70
N VAL A 137 -17.70 -20.43 -2.90
CA VAL A 137 -16.99 -20.52 -4.18
C VAL A 137 -16.72 -21.97 -4.54
N VAL A 138 -16.96 -22.34 -5.80
CA VAL A 138 -16.60 -23.65 -6.36
C VAL A 138 -15.68 -23.52 -7.57
N GLY A 139 -15.51 -22.33 -8.14
CA GLY A 139 -14.62 -22.10 -9.29
C GLY A 139 -14.90 -20.81 -10.03
N VAL A 140 -14.42 -20.77 -11.27
CA VAL A 140 -14.61 -19.65 -12.20
C VAL A 140 -14.97 -20.17 -13.59
N ARG A 141 -15.64 -19.31 -14.41
CA ARG A 141 -15.87 -19.50 -15.83
C ARG A 141 -15.21 -18.40 -16.64
N THR A 142 -14.57 -18.78 -17.73
CA THR A 142 -13.93 -17.86 -18.68
C THR A 142 -14.89 -17.42 -19.78
N ALA A 143 -14.51 -16.35 -20.51
CA ALA A 143 -15.20 -15.89 -21.72
C ALA A 143 -15.28 -16.97 -22.83
N THR A 144 -14.32 -17.91 -22.85
CA THR A 144 -14.31 -19.06 -23.76
C THR A 144 -15.10 -20.26 -23.23
N ASN A 145 -15.90 -20.06 -22.20
CA ASN A 145 -16.74 -21.04 -21.52
C ASN A 145 -15.98 -22.22 -20.86
N GLN A 146 -14.69 -22.09 -20.61
CA GLN A 146 -13.93 -23.04 -19.79
C GLN A 146 -14.23 -22.80 -18.30
N LYS A 147 -14.37 -23.88 -17.54
CA LYS A 147 -14.58 -23.83 -16.10
C LYS A 147 -13.38 -24.40 -15.36
N PHE A 148 -12.93 -23.71 -14.32
CA PHE A 148 -11.85 -24.14 -13.45
C PHE A 148 -12.37 -24.20 -12.02
N SER A 149 -12.17 -25.32 -11.32
CA SER A 149 -12.57 -25.41 -9.91
C SER A 149 -11.58 -24.70 -9.00
N ALA A 150 -12.09 -24.12 -7.92
CA ALA A 150 -11.27 -23.55 -6.87
C ALA A 150 -11.99 -23.58 -5.52
N LYS A 151 -11.24 -23.72 -4.44
CA LYS A 151 -11.74 -23.60 -3.06
C LYS A 151 -11.78 -22.15 -2.59
N ALA A 152 -10.95 -21.28 -3.18
CA ALA A 152 -10.94 -19.85 -2.96
C ALA A 152 -10.65 -19.10 -4.27
N VAL A 153 -11.27 -17.92 -4.43
CA VAL A 153 -11.07 -17.01 -5.55
C VAL A 153 -10.73 -15.62 -5.01
N VAL A 154 -9.70 -14.97 -5.56
CA VAL A 154 -9.28 -13.62 -5.21
C VAL A 154 -9.44 -12.71 -6.41
N ILE A 155 -10.34 -11.72 -6.33
CA ILE A 155 -10.62 -10.75 -7.39
C ILE A 155 -9.73 -9.52 -7.22
N THR A 156 -8.90 -9.22 -8.22
CA THR A 156 -7.92 -8.13 -8.22
C THR A 156 -7.90 -7.38 -9.56
N THR A 157 -9.06 -7.21 -10.16
CA THR A 157 -9.25 -6.69 -11.53
C THR A 157 -8.93 -5.20 -11.70
N GLY A 158 -8.78 -4.46 -10.60
CA GLY A 158 -8.39 -3.05 -10.63
C GLY A 158 -9.31 -2.20 -11.51
N THR A 159 -8.72 -1.28 -12.30
CA THR A 159 -9.45 -0.37 -13.18
C THR A 159 -10.01 -1.01 -14.45
N ALA A 160 -9.72 -2.29 -14.70
CA ALA A 160 -10.33 -3.03 -15.81
C ALA A 160 -11.78 -3.44 -15.52
N LEU A 161 -12.22 -3.49 -14.24
CA LEU A 161 -13.56 -3.89 -13.87
C LEU A 161 -14.58 -2.87 -14.37
N ARG A 162 -15.30 -3.20 -15.45
CA ARG A 162 -16.19 -2.29 -16.19
C ARG A 162 -15.52 -0.95 -16.50
N GLY A 163 -14.25 -1.00 -16.94
CA GLY A 163 -13.46 0.19 -17.24
C GLY A 163 -14.02 0.98 -18.41
N GLU A 164 -13.98 2.32 -18.30
CA GLU A 164 -14.34 3.25 -19.37
C GLU A 164 -13.31 4.40 -19.39
N ILE A 165 -12.64 4.56 -20.53
CA ILE A 165 -11.71 5.68 -20.75
C ILE A 165 -12.51 6.90 -21.20
N ILE A 166 -12.12 8.07 -20.68
CA ILE A 166 -12.74 9.36 -20.96
C ILE A 166 -11.65 10.38 -21.30
N LEU A 167 -11.79 10.99 -22.48
CA LEU A 167 -10.87 12.00 -23.02
C LEU A 167 -11.70 13.07 -23.73
N GLY A 168 -11.83 14.25 -23.13
CA GLY A 168 -12.75 15.27 -23.60
C GLY A 168 -14.17 14.73 -23.73
N GLU A 169 -14.74 14.85 -24.91
CA GLU A 169 -16.08 14.38 -25.25
C GLU A 169 -16.12 12.86 -25.57
N LEU A 170 -14.96 12.22 -25.74
CA LEU A 170 -14.86 10.80 -26.08
C LEU A 170 -14.97 9.94 -24.82
N LYS A 171 -15.87 8.93 -24.86
CA LYS A 171 -16.01 7.89 -23.84
C LYS A 171 -16.18 6.53 -24.49
N TYR A 172 -15.38 5.54 -24.06
CA TYR A 172 -15.45 4.19 -24.58
C TYR A 172 -15.03 3.13 -23.56
N SER A 173 -15.56 1.91 -23.73
CA SER A 173 -15.24 0.77 -22.87
C SER A 173 -13.79 0.34 -23.08
N SER A 174 -12.99 0.41 -22.04
CA SER A 174 -11.58 -0.01 -22.03
C SER A 174 -11.06 -0.14 -20.60
N GLY A 175 -10.12 -1.04 -20.40
CA GLY A 175 -9.24 -1.02 -19.23
C GLY A 175 -8.09 0.00 -19.39
N PRO A 176 -7.16 0.06 -18.42
CA PRO A 176 -6.04 0.98 -18.46
C PRO A 176 -5.15 0.71 -19.70
N ASN A 177 -4.57 1.78 -20.25
CA ASN A 177 -3.69 1.69 -21.42
C ASN A 177 -4.33 0.98 -22.63
N ASN A 178 -5.62 1.24 -22.89
CA ASN A 178 -6.39 0.64 -23.98
C ASN A 178 -6.47 -0.90 -23.96
N SER A 179 -6.37 -1.52 -22.79
CA SER A 179 -6.62 -2.94 -22.61
C SER A 179 -8.11 -3.25 -22.60
N LEU A 180 -8.47 -4.53 -22.65
CA LEU A 180 -9.87 -4.94 -22.57
C LEU A 180 -10.46 -4.61 -21.18
N ALA A 181 -11.75 -4.24 -21.15
CA ALA A 181 -12.53 -4.09 -19.93
C ALA A 181 -13.19 -5.43 -19.55
N SER A 182 -13.23 -5.72 -18.25
CA SER A 182 -13.91 -6.89 -17.68
C SER A 182 -15.35 -6.51 -17.33
N ILE A 183 -16.29 -6.79 -18.22
CA ILE A 183 -17.70 -6.43 -18.09
C ILE A 183 -18.51 -7.58 -17.49
N GLY A 184 -18.39 -8.79 -18.04
CA GLY A 184 -19.15 -9.97 -17.59
C GLY A 184 -18.92 -10.26 -16.10
N LEU A 185 -17.67 -10.20 -15.64
CA LEU A 185 -17.37 -10.37 -14.22
C LEU A 185 -17.99 -9.28 -13.34
N ALA A 186 -18.04 -8.02 -13.81
CA ALA A 186 -18.68 -6.94 -13.07
C ALA A 186 -20.17 -7.17 -12.89
N ASP A 187 -20.86 -7.67 -13.94
CA ASP A 187 -22.27 -8.06 -13.87
C ASP A 187 -22.47 -9.24 -12.92
N ASN A 188 -21.64 -10.27 -13.04
CA ASN A 188 -21.72 -11.46 -12.18
C ASN A 188 -21.53 -11.12 -10.70
N LEU A 189 -20.57 -10.27 -10.34
CA LEU A 189 -20.37 -9.85 -8.93
C LEU A 189 -21.62 -9.14 -8.37
N LYS A 190 -22.30 -8.34 -9.20
CA LYS A 190 -23.57 -7.69 -8.84
C LYS A 190 -24.71 -8.71 -8.71
N GLU A 191 -24.82 -9.69 -9.62
CA GLU A 191 -25.81 -10.77 -9.56
C GLU A 191 -25.62 -11.65 -8.31
N LEU A 192 -24.38 -11.88 -7.91
CA LEU A 192 -24.03 -12.55 -6.64
C LEU A 192 -24.42 -11.71 -5.40
N GLY A 193 -24.93 -10.48 -5.63
CA GLY A 193 -25.47 -9.58 -4.63
C GLY A 193 -24.42 -8.81 -3.85
N LEU A 194 -23.25 -8.56 -4.45
CA LEU A 194 -22.29 -7.62 -3.91
C LEU A 194 -22.71 -6.18 -4.27
N GLU A 195 -22.56 -5.27 -3.31
CA GLU A 195 -22.77 -3.84 -3.54
C GLU A 195 -21.59 -3.27 -4.33
N ILE A 196 -21.90 -2.71 -5.49
CA ILE A 196 -20.91 -2.15 -6.42
C ILE A 196 -20.99 -0.62 -6.37
N GLY A 197 -19.83 0.02 -6.27
CA GLY A 197 -19.66 1.47 -6.42
C GLY A 197 -18.93 1.79 -7.72
N ARG A 198 -18.81 3.09 -8.05
CA ARG A 198 -18.08 3.55 -9.24
C ARG A 198 -17.12 4.66 -8.89
N PHE A 199 -15.84 4.45 -9.19
CA PHE A 199 -14.78 5.41 -8.97
C PHE A 199 -14.12 5.85 -10.27
N LYS A 200 -13.35 6.93 -10.18
CA LYS A 200 -12.58 7.48 -11.27
C LYS A 200 -11.15 7.73 -10.83
N THR A 201 -10.21 7.47 -11.72
CA THR A 201 -8.82 7.95 -11.62
C THR A 201 -8.38 8.55 -12.95
N GLY A 202 -7.12 8.99 -13.06
CA GLY A 202 -6.61 9.57 -14.29
C GLY A 202 -5.10 9.49 -14.39
N THR A 203 -4.60 9.81 -15.55
CA THR A 203 -3.15 9.84 -15.86
C THR A 203 -2.82 11.09 -16.68
N PRO A 204 -1.61 11.67 -16.55
CA PRO A 204 -1.18 12.81 -17.35
C PRO A 204 -0.69 12.40 -18.74
N PRO A 205 -0.43 13.37 -19.64
CA PRO A 205 0.28 13.14 -20.89
C PRO A 205 1.70 12.61 -20.68
N ARG A 206 2.25 11.97 -21.71
CA ARG A 206 3.67 11.63 -21.84
C ARG A 206 4.26 12.41 -23.00
N VAL A 207 5.47 12.90 -22.80
CA VAL A 207 6.22 13.63 -23.81
C VAL A 207 7.53 12.93 -24.10
N LYS A 208 8.12 13.22 -25.27
CA LYS A 208 9.38 12.65 -25.72
C LYS A 208 10.55 13.35 -25.04
N ALA A 209 11.45 12.61 -24.40
CA ALA A 209 12.59 13.12 -23.65
C ALA A 209 13.48 14.05 -24.47
N SER A 210 13.82 13.68 -25.72
CA SER A 210 14.66 14.47 -26.61
C SER A 210 14.02 15.79 -27.08
N SER A 211 12.73 16.01 -26.83
CA SER A 211 12.02 17.25 -27.14
C SER A 211 11.87 18.22 -25.96
N ILE A 212 12.40 17.86 -24.79
CA ILE A 212 12.36 18.67 -23.57
C ILE A 212 13.58 19.58 -23.50
N ASN A 213 13.39 20.86 -23.17
CA ASN A 213 14.47 21.76 -22.84
C ASN A 213 14.77 21.68 -21.32
N TYR A 214 15.66 20.79 -20.95
CA TYR A 214 16.01 20.54 -19.54
C TYR A 214 16.73 21.73 -18.88
N ASP A 215 17.38 22.61 -19.62
CA ASP A 215 18.07 23.80 -19.10
C ASP A 215 17.09 24.80 -18.43
N GLU A 216 15.81 24.71 -18.78
CA GLU A 216 14.72 25.51 -18.20
C GLU A 216 14.02 24.84 -17.02
N THR A 217 14.54 23.71 -16.54
CA THR A 217 13.99 22.91 -15.46
C THR A 217 15.00 22.70 -14.34
N GLU A 218 14.54 22.28 -13.15
CA GLU A 218 15.41 22.05 -12.00
C GLU A 218 15.66 20.55 -11.82
N ILE A 219 16.93 20.14 -11.88
CA ILE A 219 17.34 18.74 -11.72
C ILE A 219 17.05 18.22 -10.31
N GLN A 220 16.51 17.00 -10.22
CA GLN A 220 16.20 16.32 -8.96
C GLN A 220 16.91 14.95 -8.93
N PRO A 221 18.15 14.87 -8.42
CA PRO A 221 18.92 13.63 -8.38
C PRO A 221 18.38 12.65 -7.35
N GLY A 222 18.75 11.38 -7.51
CA GLY A 222 18.60 10.34 -6.48
C GLY A 222 19.61 10.48 -5.34
N ASP A 223 19.50 9.63 -4.34
CA ASP A 223 20.44 9.57 -3.23
C ASP A 223 21.73 8.83 -3.67
N GLU A 224 22.87 9.23 -3.15
CA GLU A 224 24.15 8.56 -3.36
C GLU A 224 24.34 7.37 -2.43
N GLU A 225 23.78 7.45 -1.22
CA GLU A 225 23.86 6.41 -0.20
C GLU A 225 22.91 5.23 -0.49
N PRO A 226 23.38 3.98 -0.36
CA PRO A 226 22.57 2.80 -0.62
C PRO A 226 21.34 2.71 0.28
N ASN A 227 20.18 2.60 -0.35
CA ASN A 227 18.91 2.31 0.31
C ASN A 227 18.12 1.30 -0.52
N HIS A 228 17.46 0.35 0.16
CA HIS A 228 16.71 -0.72 -0.47
C HIS A 228 15.33 -0.86 0.17
N PHE A 229 14.35 -1.32 -0.59
CA PHE A 229 13.05 -1.70 -0.05
C PHE A 229 13.09 -3.08 0.59
N SER A 230 13.75 -4.04 -0.06
CA SER A 230 13.82 -5.40 0.44
C SER A 230 14.93 -5.57 1.48
N PHE A 231 14.61 -6.28 2.56
CA PHE A 231 15.60 -6.74 3.55
C PHE A 231 16.51 -7.86 3.01
N MET A 232 16.26 -8.34 1.78
CA MET A 232 17.07 -9.33 1.08
C MET A 232 18.09 -8.71 0.12
N SER A 233 17.95 -7.41 -0.21
CA SER A 233 18.89 -6.70 -1.10
C SER A 233 20.19 -6.34 -0.38
N ASN A 234 21.29 -6.21 -1.14
CA ASN A 234 22.61 -5.88 -0.62
C ASN A 234 23.06 -4.52 -1.13
N ASP A 235 23.85 -3.79 -0.32
CA ASP A 235 24.36 -2.45 -0.69
C ASP A 235 25.27 -2.47 -1.92
N GLU A 236 25.88 -3.61 -2.23
CA GLU A 236 26.74 -3.84 -3.41
C GLU A 236 25.94 -3.79 -4.72
N ASP A 237 24.64 -4.11 -4.66
CA ASP A 237 23.73 -4.10 -5.81
C ASP A 237 23.13 -2.72 -6.08
N TYR A 238 23.48 -1.69 -5.29
CA TYR A 238 22.94 -0.34 -5.42
C TYR A 238 23.38 0.32 -6.72
N LEU A 239 22.39 0.85 -7.47
CA LEU A 239 22.62 1.46 -8.77
C LEU A 239 23.33 2.83 -8.62
N LYS A 240 24.56 2.93 -9.12
CA LYS A 240 25.36 4.18 -9.08
C LYS A 240 25.00 5.15 -10.20
N ASP A 241 24.64 4.62 -11.37
CA ASP A 241 24.25 5.42 -12.54
C ASP A 241 22.73 5.63 -12.54
N GLN A 242 22.26 6.52 -11.69
CA GLN A 242 20.85 6.85 -11.56
C GLN A 242 20.45 7.95 -12.56
N ILE A 243 19.19 7.87 -13.04
CA ILE A 243 18.59 8.88 -13.90
C ILE A 243 17.82 9.89 -13.03
N PRO A 244 18.08 11.21 -13.12
CA PRO A 244 17.35 12.19 -12.34
C PRO A 244 15.91 12.38 -12.86
N CYS A 245 15.08 12.98 -12.01
CA CYS A 245 13.85 13.64 -12.44
C CYS A 245 14.11 15.14 -12.58
N TRP A 246 13.16 15.87 -13.17
CA TRP A 246 13.25 17.32 -13.26
C TRP A 246 11.97 17.98 -12.77
N LEU A 247 12.13 19.17 -12.21
CA LEU A 247 11.04 19.96 -11.65
C LEU A 247 10.75 21.16 -12.55
N THR A 248 9.48 21.36 -12.85
CA THR A 248 8.94 22.57 -13.50
C THR A 248 7.60 22.94 -12.87
N TYR A 249 6.91 23.93 -13.42
CA TYR A 249 5.67 24.47 -12.85
C TYR A 249 4.66 24.85 -13.92
N THR A 250 3.38 24.79 -13.60
CA THR A 250 2.35 25.53 -14.33
C THR A 250 2.54 27.04 -14.13
N ASN A 251 1.92 27.84 -14.97
CA ASN A 251 1.97 29.30 -14.93
C ASN A 251 0.60 29.88 -15.27
N GLN A 252 0.47 31.20 -15.30
CA GLN A 252 -0.80 31.87 -15.61
C GLN A 252 -1.37 31.46 -16.97
N THR A 253 -0.52 31.35 -18.00
CA THR A 253 -0.96 30.87 -19.33
C THR A 253 -1.58 29.48 -19.26
N SER A 254 -0.94 28.55 -18.53
CA SER A 254 -1.48 27.21 -18.28
C SER A 254 -2.85 27.26 -17.62
N HIS A 255 -3.01 28.14 -16.61
CA HIS A 255 -4.26 28.30 -15.88
C HIS A 255 -5.37 28.90 -16.76
N ASP A 256 -5.03 29.88 -17.60
CA ASP A 256 -5.97 30.52 -18.53
C ASP A 256 -6.47 29.53 -19.61
N ILE A 257 -5.58 28.69 -20.15
CA ILE A 257 -5.94 27.63 -21.09
C ILE A 257 -6.96 26.67 -20.45
N ILE A 258 -6.71 26.22 -19.22
CA ILE A 258 -7.61 25.32 -18.50
C ILE A 258 -8.96 26.00 -18.24
N ASN A 259 -8.96 27.21 -17.67
CA ASN A 259 -10.17 27.94 -17.32
C ASN A 259 -11.06 28.20 -18.56
N LYS A 260 -10.46 28.53 -19.69
CA LYS A 260 -11.17 28.74 -20.96
C LYS A 260 -11.83 27.45 -21.48
N ASN A 261 -11.29 26.27 -21.13
CA ASN A 261 -11.74 24.97 -21.63
C ASN A 261 -12.44 24.11 -20.55
N LEU A 262 -12.79 24.65 -19.37
CA LEU A 262 -13.45 23.89 -18.30
C LEU A 262 -14.77 23.25 -18.76
N TYR A 263 -15.51 23.90 -19.67
CA TYR A 263 -16.76 23.36 -20.22
C TYR A 263 -16.56 22.08 -21.04
N ARG A 264 -15.35 21.82 -21.54
CA ARG A 264 -14.94 20.60 -22.27
C ARG A 264 -14.33 19.54 -21.36
N ALA A 265 -14.08 19.89 -20.10
CA ALA A 265 -13.51 18.95 -19.13
C ALA A 265 -14.59 17.98 -18.63
N PRO A 266 -14.41 16.66 -18.76
CA PRO A 266 -15.40 15.64 -18.42
C PRO A 266 -15.95 15.71 -17.01
N MET A 267 -15.14 16.18 -16.05
CA MET A 267 -15.56 16.38 -14.65
C MET A 267 -16.60 17.51 -14.50
N PHE A 268 -16.54 18.52 -15.37
CA PHE A 268 -17.41 19.70 -15.29
C PHE A 268 -18.57 19.64 -16.28
N SER A 269 -18.46 18.83 -17.35
CA SER A 269 -19.52 18.62 -18.33
C SER A 269 -20.54 17.55 -17.95
N GLY A 270 -20.31 16.81 -16.84
CA GLY A 270 -21.21 15.75 -16.35
C GLY A 270 -21.05 14.39 -17.05
N ILE A 271 -20.04 14.23 -17.90
CA ILE A 271 -19.72 12.95 -18.57
C ILE A 271 -19.19 11.93 -17.55
N VAL A 272 -18.38 12.38 -16.59
CA VAL A 272 -17.87 11.57 -15.48
C VAL A 272 -18.93 11.43 -14.40
N LYS A 273 -19.26 10.19 -14.04
CA LYS A 273 -20.20 9.83 -12.96
C LYS A 273 -19.49 9.36 -11.70
N GLY A 274 -18.30 8.79 -11.85
CA GLY A 274 -17.50 8.24 -10.75
C GLY A 274 -16.85 9.31 -9.88
N VAL A 275 -16.71 9.03 -8.59
CA VAL A 275 -16.03 9.91 -7.66
C VAL A 275 -14.51 9.82 -7.86
N GLY A 276 -13.85 10.96 -8.02
CA GLY A 276 -12.40 11.05 -8.18
C GLY A 276 -11.64 11.11 -6.85
N PRO A 277 -10.34 10.78 -6.84
CA PRO A 277 -9.52 10.78 -5.64
C PRO A 277 -9.22 12.22 -5.16
N ARG A 278 -9.47 12.50 -3.88
CA ARG A 278 -9.19 13.78 -3.24
C ARG A 278 -7.70 14.17 -3.27
N TYR A 279 -6.81 13.18 -3.18
CA TYR A 279 -5.36 13.38 -3.04
C TYR A 279 -4.59 13.16 -4.37
N CYS A 280 -5.28 12.95 -5.46
CA CYS A 280 -4.73 12.95 -6.82
C CYS A 280 -5.74 13.61 -7.77
N PRO A 281 -6.09 14.90 -7.52
CA PRO A 281 -7.03 15.61 -8.37
C PRO A 281 -6.40 15.84 -9.74
N SER A 282 -7.23 15.97 -10.77
CA SER A 282 -6.77 16.44 -12.07
C SER A 282 -6.24 17.87 -11.97
N ILE A 283 -5.49 18.32 -12.97
CA ILE A 283 -4.96 19.69 -12.96
C ILE A 283 -6.09 20.72 -13.00
N GLU A 284 -7.19 20.40 -13.68
CA GLU A 284 -8.39 21.23 -13.73
C GLU A 284 -9.00 21.40 -12.34
N ASP A 285 -9.12 20.32 -11.58
CA ASP A 285 -9.60 20.35 -10.20
C ASP A 285 -8.70 21.21 -9.29
N LYS A 286 -7.36 21.11 -9.48
CA LYS A 286 -6.42 21.91 -8.68
C LYS A 286 -6.57 23.40 -8.93
N ILE A 287 -6.69 23.78 -10.19
CA ILE A 287 -6.82 25.20 -10.59
C ILE A 287 -8.13 25.79 -10.08
N VAL A 288 -9.23 25.04 -10.14
CA VAL A 288 -10.51 25.50 -9.61
C VAL A 288 -10.52 25.58 -8.08
N ARG A 289 -9.99 24.55 -7.39
CA ARG A 289 -10.01 24.47 -5.91
C ARG A 289 -8.98 25.36 -5.24
N PHE A 290 -7.85 25.63 -5.90
CA PHE A 290 -6.73 26.41 -5.39
C PHE A 290 -6.41 27.57 -6.34
N ALA A 291 -7.43 28.33 -6.70
CA ALA A 291 -7.35 29.46 -7.63
C ALA A 291 -6.41 30.60 -7.15
N ASP A 292 -6.12 30.63 -5.85
CA ASP A 292 -5.18 31.55 -5.20
C ASP A 292 -3.69 31.18 -5.44
N LYS A 293 -3.41 29.98 -5.99
CA LYS A 293 -2.05 29.54 -6.27
C LYS A 293 -1.60 30.00 -7.65
N GLU A 294 -0.50 30.74 -7.70
CA GLU A 294 0.09 31.24 -8.94
C GLU A 294 0.65 30.12 -9.83
N ARG A 295 1.06 28.98 -9.23
CA ARG A 295 1.64 27.84 -9.94
C ARG A 295 1.47 26.54 -9.17
N HIS A 296 1.45 25.43 -9.91
CA HIS A 296 1.48 24.07 -9.39
C HIS A 296 2.75 23.36 -9.83
N GLN A 297 3.32 22.58 -8.93
CA GLN A 297 4.54 21.82 -9.13
C GLN A 297 4.32 20.64 -10.06
N LEU A 298 5.22 20.43 -11.00
CA LEU A 298 5.24 19.34 -11.97
C LEU A 298 6.60 18.66 -11.95
N PHE A 299 6.62 17.31 -11.93
CA PHE A 299 7.85 16.55 -12.09
C PHE A 299 7.86 15.84 -13.44
N LEU A 300 8.98 15.95 -14.14
CA LEU A 300 9.25 15.22 -15.36
C LEU A 300 9.98 13.93 -14.95
N GLU A 301 9.30 12.81 -15.11
CA GLU A 301 9.75 11.51 -14.61
C GLU A 301 9.96 10.54 -15.78
N PRO A 302 11.22 10.17 -16.12
CA PRO A 302 11.49 9.15 -17.13
C PRO A 302 10.81 7.83 -16.80
N GLU A 303 10.20 7.17 -17.79
CA GLU A 303 9.50 5.89 -17.60
C GLU A 303 10.41 4.66 -17.74
N GLY A 304 11.70 4.84 -18.07
CA GLY A 304 12.70 3.78 -18.17
C GLY A 304 14.01 4.27 -18.79
N ARG A 305 14.99 3.38 -18.90
CA ARG A 305 16.30 3.66 -19.49
C ARG A 305 16.27 3.61 -21.03
N GLU A 306 15.47 2.72 -21.57
CA GLU A 306 15.41 2.43 -23.01
C GLU A 306 14.12 2.95 -23.66
N THR A 307 13.62 4.11 -23.16
CA THR A 307 12.43 4.76 -23.70
C THR A 307 12.58 6.27 -23.69
N GLU A 308 11.98 6.91 -24.67
CA GLU A 308 11.86 8.38 -24.74
C GLU A 308 10.65 8.92 -23.95
N GLU A 309 9.84 8.02 -23.33
CA GLU A 309 8.64 8.45 -22.62
C GLU A 309 8.98 9.11 -21.28
N VAL A 310 8.51 10.34 -21.09
CA VAL A 310 8.59 11.10 -19.85
C VAL A 310 7.19 11.41 -19.35
N TYR A 311 6.89 10.98 -18.14
CA TYR A 311 5.64 11.20 -17.41
C TYR A 311 5.63 12.58 -16.76
N ILE A 312 4.55 13.34 -16.92
CA ILE A 312 4.43 14.68 -16.33
C ILE A 312 3.63 14.59 -15.03
N GLN A 313 4.31 14.23 -13.95
CA GLN A 313 3.67 14.09 -12.63
C GLN A 313 3.06 15.42 -12.19
N GLY A 314 1.78 15.38 -11.83
CA GLY A 314 1.04 16.56 -11.38
C GLY A 314 0.13 17.18 -12.44
N LEU A 315 0.29 16.80 -13.72
CA LEU A 315 -0.51 17.27 -14.86
C LEU A 315 -1.60 16.28 -15.29
N SER A 316 -2.11 15.46 -14.37
CA SER A 316 -3.22 14.54 -14.71
C SER A 316 -4.40 15.33 -15.26
N THR A 317 -4.88 14.94 -16.44
CA THR A 317 -5.95 15.65 -17.15
C THR A 317 -6.76 14.71 -18.01
N SER A 318 -8.01 15.05 -18.26
CA SER A 318 -8.89 14.42 -19.24
C SER A 318 -9.47 15.42 -20.25
N LEU A 319 -8.90 16.62 -20.33
CA LEU A 319 -9.22 17.60 -21.37
C LEU A 319 -8.99 17.01 -22.76
N PRO A 320 -9.66 17.51 -23.80
CA PRO A 320 -9.43 17.07 -25.18
C PRO A 320 -7.97 17.23 -25.62
N GLU A 321 -7.54 16.42 -26.58
CA GLU A 321 -6.13 16.35 -27.02
C GLU A 321 -5.58 17.68 -27.50
N ASP A 322 -6.38 18.47 -28.24
CA ASP A 322 -6.00 19.82 -28.70
C ASP A 322 -5.63 20.73 -27.51
N VAL A 323 -6.45 20.72 -26.47
CA VAL A 323 -6.22 21.50 -25.25
C VAL A 323 -5.01 20.97 -24.46
N GLN A 324 -4.82 19.66 -24.39
CA GLN A 324 -3.67 19.06 -23.72
C GLN A 324 -2.36 19.49 -24.39
N LYS A 325 -2.32 19.57 -25.71
CA LYS A 325 -1.15 20.04 -26.46
C LYS A 325 -0.83 21.50 -26.15
N GLU A 326 -1.84 22.41 -26.20
CA GLU A 326 -1.67 23.80 -25.81
C GLU A 326 -1.18 23.95 -24.36
N LEU A 327 -1.77 23.15 -23.45
CA LEU A 327 -1.42 23.15 -22.02
C LEU A 327 0.04 22.71 -21.81
N VAL A 328 0.49 21.63 -22.43
CA VAL A 328 1.88 21.16 -22.34
C VAL A 328 2.84 22.21 -22.87
N HIS A 329 2.56 22.81 -24.03
CA HIS A 329 3.43 23.84 -24.62
C HIS A 329 3.43 25.17 -23.83
N SER A 330 2.50 25.40 -22.93
CA SER A 330 2.51 26.57 -22.04
C SER A 330 3.47 26.42 -20.86
N ILE A 331 4.01 25.23 -20.60
CA ILE A 331 4.87 24.91 -19.46
C ILE A 331 6.33 25.13 -19.83
N LYS A 332 7.07 25.78 -18.92
CA LYS A 332 8.49 26.10 -19.10
C LYS A 332 9.33 24.82 -19.24
N GLY A 333 10.11 24.75 -20.32
CA GLY A 333 10.90 23.58 -20.71
C GLY A 333 10.13 22.59 -21.61
N LEU A 334 8.81 22.77 -21.81
CA LEU A 334 7.98 21.92 -22.63
C LEU A 334 7.37 22.63 -23.85
N GLU A 335 7.84 23.84 -24.19
CA GLU A 335 7.28 24.69 -25.25
C GLU A 335 7.28 24.00 -26.63
N ASN A 336 8.24 23.11 -26.84
CA ASN A 336 8.40 22.34 -28.09
C ASN A 336 8.25 20.82 -27.85
N ALA A 337 7.71 20.41 -26.71
CA ALA A 337 7.63 19.01 -26.36
C ALA A 337 6.69 18.22 -27.30
N GLU A 338 7.19 17.10 -27.81
CA GLU A 338 6.42 16.17 -28.63
C GLU A 338 5.58 15.27 -27.72
N MET A 339 4.25 15.36 -27.79
CA MET A 339 3.37 14.55 -26.98
C MET A 339 3.25 13.13 -27.57
N MET A 340 3.70 12.13 -26.82
CA MET A 340 3.66 10.71 -27.21
C MET A 340 2.34 10.04 -26.83
N ARG A 341 1.75 10.45 -25.70
CA ARG A 341 0.44 9.93 -25.21
C ARG A 341 -0.37 11.06 -24.58
N THR A 342 -1.66 11.04 -24.82
CA THR A 342 -2.62 11.90 -24.12
C THR A 342 -2.83 11.44 -22.67
N GLY A 343 -3.11 12.38 -21.77
CA GLY A 343 -3.74 12.08 -20.50
C GLY A 343 -5.19 11.66 -20.70
N TYR A 344 -5.73 10.89 -19.76
CA TYR A 344 -7.14 10.48 -19.78
C TYR A 344 -7.64 10.21 -18.37
N ALA A 345 -8.96 10.22 -18.19
CA ALA A 345 -9.60 9.65 -17.01
C ALA A 345 -10.10 8.23 -17.33
N ILE A 346 -10.14 7.39 -16.29
CA ILE A 346 -10.76 6.07 -16.35
C ILE A 346 -11.75 5.92 -15.20
N GLU A 347 -13.00 5.57 -15.54
CA GLU A 347 -14.01 5.13 -14.58
C GLU A 347 -14.02 3.61 -14.49
N TYR A 348 -14.29 3.08 -13.31
CA TYR A 348 -14.30 1.64 -13.08
C TYR A 348 -15.19 1.28 -11.89
N ASP A 349 -15.65 0.01 -11.86
CA ASP A 349 -16.44 -0.51 -10.75
C ASP A 349 -15.55 -0.93 -9.58
N ILE A 350 -16.10 -0.80 -8.38
CA ILE A 350 -15.49 -1.28 -7.14
C ILE A 350 -16.50 -2.09 -6.32
N VAL A 351 -15.99 -3.04 -5.55
CA VAL A 351 -16.76 -3.69 -4.49
C VAL A 351 -16.66 -2.82 -3.24
N LEU A 352 -17.81 -2.40 -2.67
CA LEU A 352 -17.82 -1.55 -1.49
C LEU A 352 -17.21 -2.30 -0.29
N PRO A 353 -16.13 -1.80 0.33
CA PRO A 353 -15.28 -2.61 1.21
C PRO A 353 -15.88 -2.91 2.58
N HIS A 354 -16.97 -2.28 3.00
CA HIS A 354 -17.70 -2.65 4.24
C HIS A 354 -18.29 -4.06 4.20
N GLN A 355 -18.40 -4.66 3.00
CA GLN A 355 -18.82 -6.04 2.78
C GLN A 355 -17.72 -7.08 3.04
N LEU A 356 -16.50 -6.61 3.33
CA LEU A 356 -15.35 -7.48 3.56
C LEU A 356 -15.08 -7.64 5.05
N ARG A 357 -14.51 -8.79 5.38
CA ARG A 357 -13.87 -9.06 6.67
C ARG A 357 -12.45 -8.46 6.69
N ALA A 358 -11.83 -8.42 7.85
CA ALA A 358 -10.43 -8.00 7.98
C ALA A 358 -9.43 -8.92 7.24
N THR A 359 -9.85 -10.11 6.87
CA THR A 359 -9.13 -11.05 6.00
C THR A 359 -9.23 -10.74 4.51
N LEU A 360 -10.04 -9.73 4.14
CA LEU A 360 -10.48 -9.39 2.78
C LEU A 360 -11.38 -10.43 2.11
N GLU A 361 -11.87 -11.42 2.85
CA GLU A 361 -12.95 -12.29 2.42
C GLU A 361 -14.29 -11.56 2.44
N THR A 362 -15.15 -11.80 1.46
CA THR A 362 -16.51 -11.24 1.47
C THR A 362 -17.34 -11.86 2.60
N LYS A 363 -18.16 -11.07 3.29
CA LYS A 363 -19.05 -11.56 4.34
C LYS A 363 -20.16 -12.48 3.81
N LYS A 364 -20.52 -12.31 2.54
CA LYS A 364 -21.66 -12.99 1.92
C LYS A 364 -21.30 -14.33 1.30
N ILE A 365 -20.12 -14.45 0.69
CA ILE A 365 -19.71 -15.63 -0.08
C ILE A 365 -18.41 -16.16 0.50
N SER A 366 -18.48 -17.38 1.03
CA SER A 366 -17.31 -18.04 1.60
C SER A 366 -16.32 -18.44 0.50
N GLY A 367 -15.03 -18.13 0.69
CA GLY A 367 -13.96 -18.39 -0.26
C GLY A 367 -13.81 -17.31 -1.34
N LEU A 368 -14.63 -16.26 -1.34
CA LEU A 368 -14.47 -15.12 -2.26
C LEU A 368 -13.75 -13.98 -1.55
N PHE A 369 -12.58 -13.61 -2.05
CA PHE A 369 -11.77 -12.49 -1.58
C PHE A 369 -11.70 -11.39 -2.65
N THR A 370 -11.53 -10.14 -2.23
CA THR A 370 -11.25 -9.04 -3.15
C THR A 370 -10.07 -8.22 -2.61
N ALA A 371 -9.22 -7.70 -3.49
CA ALA A 371 -8.06 -6.92 -3.08
C ALA A 371 -7.69 -5.83 -4.08
N GLY A 372 -7.00 -4.81 -3.59
CA GLY A 372 -6.46 -3.73 -4.39
C GLY A 372 -7.51 -2.69 -4.77
N GLN A 373 -7.39 -2.18 -5.98
CA GLN A 373 -8.25 -1.10 -6.47
C GLN A 373 -9.72 -1.53 -6.59
N THR A 374 -9.98 -2.82 -6.73
CA THR A 374 -11.32 -3.41 -6.66
C THR A 374 -12.04 -3.08 -5.34
N ASN A 375 -11.29 -2.82 -4.25
CA ASN A 375 -11.83 -2.42 -2.95
C ASN A 375 -11.86 -0.88 -2.76
N GLY A 376 -11.67 -0.12 -3.84
CA GLY A 376 -11.74 1.34 -3.81
C GLY A 376 -10.48 2.04 -3.29
N THR A 377 -9.32 1.38 -3.27
CA THR A 377 -8.04 2.04 -3.01
C THR A 377 -7.43 2.60 -4.30
N SER A 378 -6.51 3.56 -4.19
CA SER A 378 -5.75 4.05 -5.33
C SER A 378 -4.25 4.09 -4.99
N GLY A 379 -3.48 3.19 -5.63
CA GLY A 379 -2.03 3.08 -5.51
C GLY A 379 -1.56 1.64 -5.63
N TYR A 380 -0.34 1.47 -6.17
CA TYR A 380 0.26 0.16 -6.40
C TYR A 380 0.57 -0.56 -5.08
N GLU A 381 1.08 0.18 -4.11
CA GLU A 381 1.46 -0.32 -2.79
C GLU A 381 0.23 -0.71 -1.97
N GLU A 382 -0.83 0.09 -2.02
CA GLU A 382 -2.11 -0.24 -1.40
C GLU A 382 -2.71 -1.51 -2.00
N ALA A 383 -2.58 -1.68 -3.31
CA ALA A 383 -3.04 -2.88 -4.00
C ALA A 383 -2.22 -4.11 -3.60
N ALA A 384 -0.89 -4.02 -3.61
CA ALA A 384 0.02 -5.10 -3.23
C ALA A 384 -0.16 -5.52 -1.77
N GLY A 385 -0.30 -4.54 -0.85
CA GLY A 385 -0.54 -4.81 0.58
C GLY A 385 -1.84 -5.54 0.85
N GLN A 386 -2.91 -5.23 0.12
CA GLN A 386 -4.15 -6.01 0.19
C GLN A 386 -3.98 -7.38 -0.48
N GLY A 387 -3.30 -7.43 -1.62
CA GLY A 387 -3.07 -8.67 -2.37
C GLY A 387 -2.38 -9.73 -1.53
N ILE A 388 -1.28 -9.38 -0.84
CA ILE A 388 -0.55 -10.34 0.00
C ILE A 388 -1.43 -10.85 1.16
N VAL A 389 -2.21 -9.97 1.81
CA VAL A 389 -3.12 -10.39 2.90
C VAL A 389 -4.23 -11.29 2.38
N ALA A 390 -4.85 -10.97 1.24
CA ALA A 390 -5.88 -11.81 0.63
C ALA A 390 -5.33 -13.18 0.20
N GLY A 391 -4.13 -13.21 -0.40
CA GLY A 391 -3.48 -14.45 -0.81
C GLY A 391 -3.12 -15.35 0.36
N ILE A 392 -2.54 -14.79 1.43
CA ILE A 392 -2.26 -15.53 2.68
C ILE A 392 -3.55 -16.12 3.25
N ASN A 393 -4.61 -15.31 3.40
CA ASN A 393 -5.86 -15.77 4.01
C ASN A 393 -6.63 -16.76 3.11
N ALA A 394 -6.56 -16.63 1.80
CA ALA A 394 -7.08 -17.63 0.87
C ALA A 394 -6.37 -18.98 1.06
N ALA A 395 -5.03 -18.97 1.15
CA ALA A 395 -4.25 -20.18 1.40
C ALA A 395 -4.54 -20.80 2.78
N LEU A 396 -4.57 -20.00 3.84
CA LEU A 396 -4.90 -20.46 5.19
C LEU A 396 -6.29 -21.08 5.25
N LYS A 397 -7.28 -20.46 4.60
CA LYS A 397 -8.65 -20.98 4.50
C LYS A 397 -8.69 -22.35 3.80
N VAL A 398 -8.01 -22.47 2.67
CA VAL A 398 -7.92 -23.74 1.93
C VAL A 398 -7.27 -24.84 2.78
N GLN A 399 -6.27 -24.50 3.58
CA GLN A 399 -5.53 -25.39 4.46
C GLN A 399 -6.26 -25.68 5.78
N GLY A 400 -7.39 -25.03 6.05
CA GLY A 400 -8.10 -25.16 7.33
C GLY A 400 -7.34 -24.61 8.53
N LYS A 401 -6.43 -23.64 8.30
CA LYS A 401 -5.62 -22.99 9.33
C LYS A 401 -6.27 -21.68 9.82
N PRO A 402 -5.92 -21.21 11.02
CA PRO A 402 -6.40 -19.92 11.53
C PRO A 402 -6.06 -18.76 10.60
N GLU A 403 -6.99 -17.83 10.46
CA GLU A 403 -6.84 -16.61 9.66
C GLU A 403 -5.75 -15.67 10.19
N MET A 404 -5.09 -14.92 9.29
CA MET A 404 -4.15 -13.86 9.63
C MET A 404 -4.85 -12.50 9.55
N ILE A 405 -4.87 -11.77 10.66
CA ILE A 405 -5.38 -10.41 10.74
C ILE A 405 -4.27 -9.51 11.24
N LEU A 406 -3.92 -8.49 10.44
CA LEU A 406 -3.00 -7.44 10.83
C LEU A 406 -3.77 -6.31 11.53
N LYS A 407 -3.37 -6.01 12.76
CA LYS A 407 -3.95 -4.91 13.55
C LYS A 407 -3.39 -3.56 13.11
N ARG A 408 -4.07 -2.47 13.47
CA ARG A 408 -3.61 -1.09 13.24
C ARG A 408 -2.27 -0.77 13.92
N SER A 409 -1.91 -1.50 14.97
CA SER A 409 -0.62 -1.41 15.66
C SER A 409 0.49 -2.26 15.03
N ASP A 410 0.16 -3.20 14.16
CA ASP A 410 1.13 -4.11 13.55
C ASP A 410 1.70 -3.56 12.25
N ALA A 411 0.85 -2.93 11.42
CA ALA A 411 1.23 -2.51 10.08
C ALA A 411 0.35 -1.37 9.54
N TYR A 412 0.90 -0.56 8.63
CA TYR A 412 0.10 0.35 7.78
C TYR A 412 -0.89 -0.43 6.91
N ILE A 413 -0.54 -1.65 6.48
CA ILE A 413 -1.47 -2.57 5.80
C ILE A 413 -2.68 -2.84 6.71
N GLY A 414 -2.47 -3.08 8.01
CA GLY A 414 -3.54 -3.25 8.99
C GLY A 414 -4.39 -1.99 9.17
N VAL A 415 -3.77 -0.80 9.21
CA VAL A 415 -4.49 0.49 9.24
C VAL A 415 -5.38 0.65 8.01
N MET A 416 -4.87 0.36 6.82
CA MET A 416 -5.61 0.47 5.57
C MET A 416 -6.80 -0.48 5.52
N ILE A 417 -6.60 -1.75 5.83
CA ILE A 417 -7.67 -2.76 5.78
C ILE A 417 -8.75 -2.43 6.81
N ASP A 418 -8.36 -2.08 8.04
CA ASP A 418 -9.32 -1.68 9.06
C ASP A 418 -10.14 -0.44 8.65
N ASP A 419 -9.52 0.60 8.09
CA ASP A 419 -10.23 1.77 7.57
C ASP A 419 -11.24 1.38 6.48
N LEU A 420 -10.85 0.51 5.54
CA LEU A 420 -11.72 0.06 4.45
C LEU A 420 -12.96 -0.69 4.97
N VAL A 421 -12.77 -1.66 5.85
CA VAL A 421 -13.86 -2.54 6.30
C VAL A 421 -14.76 -1.91 7.37
N THR A 422 -14.27 -0.92 8.13
CA THR A 422 -15.03 -0.25 9.20
C THR A 422 -15.62 1.09 8.79
N LYS A 423 -14.82 1.95 8.15
CA LYS A 423 -15.26 3.29 7.73
C LYS A 423 -15.88 3.28 6.33
N GLY A 424 -15.55 2.26 5.53
CA GLY A 424 -15.85 2.25 4.11
C GLY A 424 -15.10 3.35 3.36
N THR A 425 -15.47 3.57 2.11
CA THR A 425 -14.92 4.68 1.34
C THR A 425 -15.98 5.26 0.40
N LEU A 426 -16.10 6.58 0.42
CA LEU A 426 -16.97 7.36 -0.48
C LEU A 426 -16.18 7.97 -1.65
N GLU A 427 -14.85 7.94 -1.57
CA GLU A 427 -13.89 8.42 -2.56
C GLU A 427 -12.70 7.45 -2.61
N PRO A 428 -11.92 7.37 -3.69
CA PRO A 428 -10.76 6.48 -3.74
C PRO A 428 -9.84 6.66 -2.54
N TYR A 429 -9.72 5.58 -1.74
CA TYR A 429 -8.91 5.60 -0.52
C TYR A 429 -7.42 5.72 -0.87
N ARG A 430 -6.72 6.59 -0.15
CA ARG A 430 -5.27 6.72 -0.22
C ARG A 430 -4.66 6.63 1.15
N LEU A 431 -3.61 5.83 1.26
CA LEU A 431 -2.88 5.69 2.50
C LEU A 431 -1.98 6.92 2.72
N LEU A 432 -2.13 7.53 3.88
CA LEU A 432 -1.35 8.69 4.33
C LEU A 432 -0.79 8.41 5.72
N THR A 433 0.36 9.02 6.05
CA THR A 433 0.95 8.90 7.38
C THR A 433 0.01 9.36 8.50
N SER A 434 -0.87 10.33 8.22
CA SER A 434 -1.86 10.85 9.19
C SER A 434 -2.96 9.85 9.57
N ARG A 435 -3.12 8.75 8.80
CA ARG A 435 -4.12 7.73 9.12
C ARG A 435 -3.69 6.76 10.22
N ALA A 436 -2.38 6.66 10.48
CA ALA A 436 -1.83 5.81 11.52
C ALA A 436 -1.69 6.57 12.84
N GLU A 437 -2.23 6.03 13.91
CA GLU A 437 -2.14 6.55 15.26
C GLU A 437 -0.74 6.33 15.85
N TYR A 438 -0.10 5.21 15.49
CA TYR A 438 1.16 4.73 16.09
C TYR A 438 2.35 4.84 15.16
N ARG A 439 2.54 6.01 14.50
CA ARG A 439 3.57 6.23 13.47
C ARG A 439 4.99 5.93 13.91
N LEU A 440 5.33 6.13 15.17
CA LEU A 440 6.65 5.79 15.71
C LEU A 440 6.88 4.29 15.92
N ILE A 441 5.79 3.52 15.99
CA ILE A 441 5.88 2.05 16.01
C ILE A 441 5.96 1.53 14.56
N LEU A 442 5.19 2.14 13.63
CA LEU A 442 5.06 1.70 12.26
C LEU A 442 6.05 2.41 11.33
N ARG A 443 7.35 2.15 11.50
CA ARG A 443 8.39 2.79 10.69
C ARG A 443 8.87 1.90 9.54
N HIS A 444 9.54 2.51 8.56
CA HIS A 444 10.14 1.77 7.45
C HIS A 444 11.36 0.93 7.87
N ASP A 445 12.13 1.42 8.89
CA ASP A 445 13.36 0.79 9.37
C ASP A 445 13.11 -0.47 10.20
N ASN A 446 11.91 -0.66 10.75
CA ASN A 446 11.55 -1.77 11.63
C ASN A 446 10.45 -2.70 11.11
N ALA A 447 10.11 -2.65 9.83
CA ALA A 447 9.02 -3.46 9.28
C ALA A 447 9.27 -4.98 9.43
N ASP A 448 10.51 -5.42 9.26
CA ASP A 448 10.91 -6.82 9.46
C ASP A 448 10.78 -7.24 10.94
N MET A 449 11.16 -6.38 11.88
CA MET A 449 11.02 -6.66 13.32
C MET A 449 9.56 -6.85 13.74
N ARG A 450 8.61 -6.23 13.01
CA ARG A 450 7.18 -6.33 13.30
C ARG A 450 6.51 -7.52 12.60
N LEU A 451 6.92 -7.88 11.39
CA LEU A 451 6.10 -8.70 10.49
C LEU A 451 6.76 -9.99 10.00
N THR A 452 8.09 -10.12 10.02
CA THR A 452 8.76 -11.31 9.47
C THR A 452 8.42 -12.60 10.25
N GLU A 453 8.28 -12.52 11.58
CA GLU A 453 7.82 -13.66 12.39
C GLU A 453 6.38 -14.05 12.05
N ILE A 454 5.52 -13.08 11.72
CA ILE A 454 4.15 -13.36 11.27
C ILE A 454 4.17 -14.07 9.92
N GLY A 455 4.97 -13.55 8.96
CA GLY A 455 5.12 -14.16 7.63
C GLY A 455 5.67 -15.59 7.68
N HIS A 456 6.65 -15.84 8.57
CA HIS A 456 7.20 -17.19 8.78
C HIS A 456 6.16 -18.15 9.42
N ARG A 457 5.44 -17.69 10.45
CA ARG A 457 4.41 -18.48 11.12
C ARG A 457 3.28 -18.93 10.20
N VAL A 458 2.88 -18.10 9.24
CA VAL A 458 1.86 -18.46 8.24
C VAL A 458 2.41 -19.33 7.10
N GLY A 459 3.73 -19.46 6.99
CA GLY A 459 4.42 -20.29 6.01
C GLY A 459 4.72 -19.59 4.67
N LEU A 460 4.71 -18.24 4.64
CA LEU A 460 5.07 -17.47 3.43
C LEU A 460 6.55 -17.08 3.40
N VAL A 461 7.13 -16.69 4.53
CA VAL A 461 8.56 -16.38 4.65
C VAL A 461 9.33 -17.68 4.68
N ASP A 462 10.28 -17.85 3.75
CA ASP A 462 11.18 -18.98 3.65
C ASP A 462 12.30 -18.96 4.71
N GLU A 463 13.03 -20.09 4.84
CA GLU A 463 14.08 -20.26 5.83
C GLU A 463 15.29 -19.33 5.60
N GLU A 464 15.61 -18.97 4.36
CA GLU A 464 16.73 -18.07 4.05
C GLU A 464 16.41 -16.66 4.55
N ARG A 465 15.23 -16.13 4.22
CA ARG A 465 14.76 -14.82 4.67
C ARG A 465 14.64 -14.79 6.20
N TYR A 466 14.11 -15.86 6.80
CA TYR A 466 13.96 -15.95 8.25
C TYR A 466 15.31 -16.00 8.98
N ALA A 467 16.28 -16.75 8.46
CA ALA A 467 17.64 -16.79 9.02
C ALA A 467 18.32 -15.40 8.96
N ARG A 468 18.17 -14.66 7.84
CA ARG A 468 18.69 -13.30 7.70
C ARG A 468 18.04 -12.34 8.72
N PHE A 469 16.74 -12.44 8.90
CA PHE A 469 16.01 -11.69 9.94
C PHE A 469 16.50 -12.01 11.35
N LEU A 470 16.64 -13.29 11.70
CA LEU A 470 17.14 -13.71 13.02
C LEU A 470 18.57 -13.21 13.29
N LYS A 471 19.44 -13.20 12.29
CA LYS A 471 20.78 -12.62 12.39
C LYS A 471 20.70 -11.12 12.74
N ARG A 472 19.88 -10.36 12.00
CA ARG A 472 19.68 -8.94 12.21
C ARG A 472 19.09 -8.64 13.59
N LYS A 473 18.08 -9.41 14.01
CA LYS A 473 17.46 -9.29 15.35
C LYS A 473 18.47 -9.55 16.45
N ARG A 474 19.26 -10.62 16.32
CA ARG A 474 20.32 -10.93 17.28
C ARG A 474 21.38 -9.82 17.39
N GLN A 475 21.82 -9.27 16.26
CA GLN A 475 22.75 -8.14 16.25
C GLN A 475 22.17 -6.94 16.99
N PHE A 476 20.91 -6.60 16.73
CA PHE A 476 20.20 -5.52 17.41
C PHE A 476 20.10 -5.75 18.93
N ASP A 477 19.62 -6.91 19.35
CA ASP A 477 19.39 -7.25 20.77
C ASP A 477 20.70 -7.29 21.56
N ASN A 478 21.75 -7.89 21.00
CA ASN A 478 23.07 -7.97 21.62
C ASN A 478 23.68 -6.58 21.80
N GLU A 479 23.65 -5.75 20.74
CA GLU A 479 24.27 -4.43 20.80
C GLU A 479 23.48 -3.48 21.69
N LEU A 480 22.16 -3.52 21.70
CA LEU A 480 21.33 -2.75 22.62
C LEU A 480 21.64 -3.11 24.09
N THR A 481 21.83 -4.40 24.37
CA THR A 481 22.21 -4.90 25.69
C THR A 481 23.61 -4.42 26.07
N ARG A 482 24.59 -4.52 25.16
CA ARG A 482 25.96 -4.04 25.35
C ARG A 482 26.01 -2.54 25.67
N LEU A 483 25.36 -1.70 24.86
CA LEU A 483 25.28 -0.26 25.05
C LEU A 483 24.57 0.12 26.35
N SER A 484 23.63 -0.69 26.81
CA SER A 484 22.92 -0.48 28.08
C SER A 484 23.78 -0.81 29.32
N SER A 485 24.80 -1.64 29.19
CA SER A 485 25.68 -2.10 30.29
C SER A 485 26.97 -1.29 30.41
N LEU A 486 27.53 -0.82 29.28
CA LEU A 486 28.80 -0.11 29.26
C LEU A 486 28.67 1.34 29.68
N LYS A 487 29.47 1.75 30.69
CA LYS A 487 29.44 3.10 31.28
C LYS A 487 30.57 3.99 30.76
N ILE A 488 30.21 5.19 30.35
CA ILE A 488 31.11 6.30 30.06
C ILE A 488 31.28 7.09 31.36
N LYS A 489 32.49 7.12 31.92
CA LYS A 489 32.79 7.78 33.19
C LYS A 489 33.23 9.23 32.97
N PRO A 490 32.88 10.20 33.84
CA PRO A 490 33.22 11.62 33.72
C PRO A 490 34.66 11.91 34.15
N VAL A 491 35.64 11.14 33.63
CA VAL A 491 37.06 11.42 33.89
C VAL A 491 37.56 12.55 32.99
N LYS A 492 38.63 13.22 33.42
CA LYS A 492 39.19 14.42 32.74
C LYS A 492 39.42 14.19 31.25
N GLU A 493 40.01 13.04 30.90
CA GLU A 493 40.28 12.66 29.52
C GLU A 493 38.99 12.46 28.69
N THR A 494 37.99 11.78 29.24
CA THR A 494 36.69 11.59 28.59
C THR A 494 35.99 12.91 28.35
N ASN A 495 35.95 13.78 29.38
CA ASN A 495 35.31 15.09 29.26
C ASN A 495 36.04 16.01 28.28
N ALA A 496 37.37 15.98 28.23
CA ALA A 496 38.14 16.73 27.24
C ALA A 496 37.82 16.28 25.78
N ARG A 497 37.62 14.97 25.57
CA ARG A 497 37.20 14.45 24.25
C ARG A 497 35.78 14.87 23.89
N ILE A 498 34.86 14.86 24.88
CA ILE A 498 33.47 15.30 24.68
C ILE A 498 33.40 16.78 24.34
N GLU A 499 34.17 17.62 25.04
CA GLU A 499 34.29 19.06 24.76
C GLU A 499 34.94 19.35 23.39
N ALA A 500 35.95 18.56 23.01
CA ALA A 500 36.56 18.65 21.69
C ALA A 500 35.59 18.34 20.53
N LEU A 501 34.56 17.52 20.78
CA LEU A 501 33.45 17.24 19.86
C LEU A 501 32.35 18.31 19.92
N GLY A 502 32.51 19.37 20.73
CA GLY A 502 31.54 20.47 20.87
C GLY A 502 30.37 20.17 21.83
N PHE A 503 30.44 19.11 22.63
CA PHE A 503 29.37 18.71 23.53
C PHE A 503 29.66 19.09 24.98
N LYS A 504 28.61 19.18 25.81
CA LYS A 504 28.73 19.44 27.25
C LYS A 504 29.36 18.25 27.95
N PRO A 505 30.36 18.48 28.86
CA PRO A 505 30.96 17.41 29.62
C PRO A 505 29.93 16.66 30.50
N LEU A 506 30.29 15.46 30.91
CA LEU A 506 29.49 14.65 31.79
C LEU A 506 29.74 15.06 33.25
N THR A 507 28.66 15.13 34.03
CA THR A 507 28.71 15.30 35.49
C THR A 507 28.74 13.95 36.21
N ASP A 508 28.03 12.97 35.65
CA ASP A 508 27.84 11.63 36.19
C ASP A 508 28.18 10.57 35.13
N ALA A 509 28.43 9.35 35.60
CA ALA A 509 28.63 8.21 34.70
C ALA A 509 27.31 7.84 34.05
N LEU A 510 27.31 7.78 32.71
CA LEU A 510 26.17 7.38 31.87
C LEU A 510 26.46 6.07 31.17
N THR A 511 25.43 5.29 30.88
CA THR A 511 25.58 4.21 29.92
C THR A 511 25.78 4.76 28.49
N ALA A 512 26.42 4.00 27.62
CA ALA A 512 26.55 4.39 26.20
C ALA A 512 25.18 4.63 25.56
N LYS A 513 24.17 3.83 25.91
CA LYS A 513 22.77 4.02 25.50
C LYS A 513 22.22 5.38 25.97
N GLU A 514 22.42 5.76 27.25
CA GLU A 514 21.96 7.05 27.76
C GLU A 514 22.69 8.22 27.09
N PHE A 515 23.96 8.04 26.74
CA PHE A 515 24.74 9.05 26.01
C PHE A 515 24.18 9.25 24.58
N MET A 516 23.78 8.17 23.89
CA MET A 516 23.17 8.23 22.58
C MET A 516 21.77 8.88 22.55
N ARG A 517 21.10 9.07 23.69
CA ARG A 517 19.82 9.82 23.74
C ARG A 517 19.99 11.32 23.41
N ARG A 518 21.20 11.84 23.46
CA ARG A 518 21.49 13.21 23.04
C ARG A 518 21.33 13.30 21.50
N PRO A 519 20.61 14.30 20.96
CA PRO A 519 20.33 14.38 19.52
C PRO A 519 21.58 14.32 18.62
N GLU A 520 22.67 14.93 19.08
CA GLU A 520 23.92 15.08 18.34
C GLU A 520 24.81 13.82 18.39
N ILE A 521 24.54 12.89 19.32
CA ILE A 521 25.37 11.68 19.50
C ILE A 521 24.81 10.56 18.63
N ASN A 522 25.60 10.14 17.65
CA ASN A 522 25.32 8.95 16.83
C ASN A 522 26.01 7.71 17.42
N TYR A 523 25.79 6.56 16.78
CA TYR A 523 26.37 5.27 17.19
C TYR A 523 27.91 5.32 17.18
N GLU A 524 28.53 5.87 16.14
CA GLU A 524 29.98 5.97 15.96
C GLU A 524 30.63 6.79 17.09
N ILE A 525 30.05 7.95 17.40
CA ILE A 525 30.52 8.79 18.51
C ILE A 525 30.43 8.03 19.84
N ALA A 526 29.30 7.41 20.13
CA ALA A 526 29.12 6.68 21.39
C ALA A 526 30.10 5.51 21.54
N THR A 527 30.27 4.72 20.48
CA THR A 527 31.18 3.56 20.48
C THR A 527 32.65 3.96 20.51
N SER A 528 33.02 5.18 20.08
CA SER A 528 34.38 5.70 20.25
C SER A 528 34.83 5.79 21.71
N PHE A 529 33.88 5.83 22.68
CA PHE A 529 34.16 5.88 24.13
C PHE A 529 34.13 4.51 24.80
N VAL A 530 33.42 3.53 24.25
CA VAL A 530 33.21 2.21 24.86
C VAL A 530 33.74 1.04 24.04
N GLY A 531 34.32 1.32 22.88
CA GLY A 531 34.79 0.35 21.92
C GLY A 531 33.70 -0.11 20.92
N PRO A 532 34.13 -0.71 19.80
CA PRO A 532 33.23 -1.21 18.74
C PRO A 532 32.43 -2.42 19.25
N ALA A 533 31.39 -2.79 18.49
CA ALA A 533 30.69 -4.06 18.66
C ALA A 533 31.63 -5.26 18.45
N GLU A 534 31.27 -6.42 19.03
CA GLU A 534 32.07 -7.66 18.89
C GLU A 534 32.09 -8.18 17.44
N GLU A 535 31.02 -7.94 16.70
CA GLU A 535 30.92 -8.25 15.27
C GLU A 535 30.61 -6.97 14.47
N LYS A 536 30.95 -6.96 13.17
CA LYS A 536 30.57 -5.87 12.27
C LYS A 536 29.03 -5.87 12.11
N LEU A 537 28.39 -4.79 12.54
CA LEU A 537 26.96 -4.63 12.40
C LEU A 537 26.58 -4.24 10.98
N ASP A 538 25.40 -4.67 10.55
CA ASP A 538 24.73 -4.15 9.36
C ASP A 538 24.37 -2.65 9.57
N SER A 539 24.53 -1.83 8.53
CA SER A 539 24.22 -0.40 8.58
C SER A 539 22.76 -0.14 8.99
N LYS A 540 21.85 -1.01 8.60
CA LYS A 540 20.43 -0.92 8.96
C LYS A 540 20.14 -1.28 10.42
N VAL A 541 21.00 -2.11 11.04
CA VAL A 541 20.94 -2.36 12.49
C VAL A 541 21.36 -1.12 13.25
N ILE A 542 22.39 -0.42 12.79
CA ILE A 542 22.86 0.84 13.42
C ILE A 542 21.76 1.91 13.33
N GLU A 543 21.14 2.10 12.16
CA GLU A 543 20.02 3.04 11.97
C GLU A 543 18.85 2.72 12.92
N LEU A 544 18.49 1.44 13.04
CA LEU A 544 17.44 0.97 13.94
C LEU A 544 17.78 1.26 15.41
N LEU A 545 19.03 0.95 15.86
CA LEU A 545 19.51 1.23 17.21
C LEU A 545 19.43 2.72 17.55
N GLU A 546 19.91 3.58 16.67
CA GLU A 546 19.87 5.04 16.88
C GLU A 546 18.44 5.54 17.03
N THR A 547 17.53 5.04 16.18
CA THR A 547 16.11 5.41 16.23
C THR A 547 15.45 4.93 17.53
N GLU A 548 15.62 3.65 17.87
CA GLU A 548 15.03 3.07 19.09
C GLU A 548 15.52 3.77 20.35
N ILE A 549 16.81 4.08 20.43
CA ILE A 549 17.41 4.73 21.62
C ILE A 549 16.96 6.20 21.73
N LYS A 550 17.00 6.97 20.64
CA LYS A 550 16.66 8.40 20.66
C LYS A 550 15.18 8.65 20.91
N TYR A 551 14.31 7.77 20.44
CA TYR A 551 12.85 7.92 20.55
C TYR A 551 12.21 6.98 21.59
N GLU A 552 13.02 6.29 22.40
CA GLU A 552 12.57 5.28 23.38
C GLU A 552 11.38 5.75 24.26
N GLY A 553 11.44 6.95 24.81
CA GLY A 553 10.37 7.47 25.66
C GLY A 553 9.03 7.65 24.93
N TYR A 554 9.08 8.07 23.67
CA TYR A 554 7.88 8.23 22.84
C TYR A 554 7.36 6.87 22.36
N ILE A 555 8.25 5.94 22.02
CA ILE A 555 7.90 4.58 21.62
C ILE A 555 7.21 3.85 22.75
N ASN A 556 7.77 3.89 23.97
CA ASN A 556 7.17 3.27 25.16
C ASN A 556 5.78 3.84 25.46
N LYS A 557 5.61 5.16 25.38
CA LYS A 557 4.29 5.79 25.54
C LYS A 557 3.29 5.32 24.48
N ALA A 558 3.71 5.13 23.24
CA ALA A 558 2.87 4.59 22.18
C ALA A 558 2.51 3.12 22.41
N LEU A 559 3.46 2.30 22.88
CA LEU A 559 3.23 0.90 23.25
C LEU A 559 2.24 0.76 24.42
N ASP A 560 2.32 1.63 25.43
CA ASP A 560 1.34 1.69 26.52
C ASP A 560 -0.07 2.01 26.03
N GLN A 561 -0.19 2.91 25.05
CA GLN A 561 -1.48 3.19 24.41
C GLN A 561 -2.01 1.98 23.66
N VAL A 562 -1.17 1.29 22.89
CA VAL A 562 -1.52 0.04 22.19
C VAL A 562 -2.02 -1.00 23.20
N ALA A 563 -1.30 -1.20 24.30
CA ALA A 563 -1.68 -2.18 25.34
C ALA A 563 -3.05 -1.87 25.97
N LYS A 564 -3.36 -0.58 26.18
CA LYS A 564 -4.68 -0.14 26.68
C LYS A 564 -5.79 -0.42 25.68
N MET A 565 -5.55 -0.16 24.39
CA MET A 565 -6.54 -0.38 23.33
C MET A 565 -6.75 -1.87 23.00
N LYS A 566 -5.75 -2.71 23.24
CA LYS A 566 -5.79 -4.15 22.90
C LYS A 566 -7.01 -4.86 23.47
N ARG A 567 -7.42 -4.53 24.70
CA ARG A 567 -8.59 -5.15 25.35
C ARG A 567 -9.89 -4.87 24.59
N MET A 568 -10.05 -3.68 24.01
CA MET A 568 -11.21 -3.33 23.17
C MET A 568 -11.13 -4.03 21.80
N GLU A 569 -9.94 -4.07 21.20
CA GLU A 569 -9.70 -4.72 19.92
C GLU A 569 -9.98 -6.24 19.95
N GLU A 570 -9.73 -6.88 21.07
CA GLU A 570 -9.89 -8.33 21.22
C GLU A 570 -11.31 -8.76 21.63
N LYS A 571 -12.15 -7.84 22.12
CA LYS A 571 -13.53 -8.17 22.51
C LYS A 571 -14.39 -8.37 21.28
N ARG A 572 -14.69 -9.63 20.97
CA ARG A 572 -15.49 -10.02 19.79
C ARG A 572 -16.98 -9.71 20.00
N ILE A 573 -17.62 -9.36 18.89
CA ILE A 573 -19.08 -9.22 18.77
C ILE A 573 -19.60 -10.50 18.12
N PRO A 574 -20.63 -11.17 18.68
CA PRO A 574 -21.20 -12.36 18.08
C PRO A 574 -21.77 -12.08 16.68
N ALA A 575 -21.50 -12.98 15.72
CA ALA A 575 -21.94 -12.79 14.32
C ALA A 575 -23.49 -12.75 14.17
N ASN A 576 -24.21 -13.37 15.12
CA ASN A 576 -25.67 -13.43 15.15
C ASN A 576 -26.31 -12.44 16.13
N ILE A 577 -25.59 -11.34 16.45
CA ILE A 577 -26.12 -10.29 17.33
C ILE A 577 -27.36 -9.65 16.69
N ASP A 578 -28.45 -9.55 17.45
CA ASP A 578 -29.58 -8.72 17.04
C ASP A 578 -29.37 -7.28 17.54
N TRP A 579 -29.13 -6.39 16.60
CA TRP A 579 -28.90 -4.98 16.88
C TRP A 579 -30.15 -4.23 17.33
N ASP A 580 -31.36 -4.80 17.10
CA ASP A 580 -32.62 -4.22 17.59
C ASP A 580 -32.88 -4.52 19.07
N ASP A 581 -32.30 -5.58 19.59
CA ASP A 581 -32.39 -5.93 21.01
C ASP A 581 -31.58 -5.01 21.93
N ILE A 582 -30.75 -4.15 21.39
CA ILE A 582 -29.87 -3.28 22.19
C ILE A 582 -30.56 -1.94 22.41
N ASP A 583 -31.23 -1.79 23.56
CA ASP A 583 -31.84 -0.53 23.94
C ASP A 583 -30.81 0.60 24.08
N SER A 584 -31.28 1.83 23.88
CA SER A 584 -30.51 3.06 24.12
C SER A 584 -29.33 3.34 23.17
N ILE A 585 -29.03 2.49 22.19
CA ILE A 585 -28.09 2.84 21.10
C ILE A 585 -28.77 3.86 20.16
N ALA A 586 -28.03 4.89 19.76
CA ALA A 586 -28.51 5.89 18.80
C ALA A 586 -28.95 5.24 17.48
N THR A 587 -30.07 5.71 16.90
CA THR A 587 -30.63 5.16 15.65
C THR A 587 -29.60 5.12 14.51
N GLU A 588 -28.76 6.16 14.37
CA GLU A 588 -27.70 6.21 13.38
C GLU A 588 -26.64 5.12 13.61
N ALA A 589 -26.19 4.95 14.86
CA ALA A 589 -25.22 3.94 15.21
C ALA A 589 -25.76 2.53 14.96
N ARG A 590 -27.03 2.28 15.32
CA ARG A 590 -27.72 0.98 15.07
C ARG A 590 -27.77 0.65 13.58
N GLN A 591 -28.16 1.61 12.74
CA GLN A 591 -28.21 1.43 11.28
C GLN A 591 -26.83 1.10 10.72
N LYS A 592 -25.78 1.77 11.21
CA LYS A 592 -24.40 1.52 10.80
C LYS A 592 -23.89 0.16 11.27
N PHE A 593 -24.20 -0.23 12.49
CA PHE A 593 -23.87 -1.57 12.99
C PHE A 593 -24.52 -2.68 12.15
N LYS A 594 -25.81 -2.54 11.80
CA LYS A 594 -26.48 -3.47 10.89
C LYS A 594 -25.82 -3.55 9.52
N LYS A 595 -25.43 -2.40 8.96
CA LYS A 595 -24.83 -2.33 7.63
C LYS A 595 -23.40 -2.88 7.62
N ILE A 596 -22.58 -2.49 8.58
CA ILE A 596 -21.14 -2.82 8.62
C ILE A 596 -20.89 -4.16 9.27
N ASN A 597 -21.74 -4.55 10.25
CA ASN A 597 -21.62 -5.76 11.05
C ASN A 597 -20.19 -5.98 11.59
N PRO A 598 -19.70 -5.09 12.49
CA PRO A 598 -18.34 -5.14 13.01
C PRO A 598 -18.09 -6.42 13.81
N GLU A 599 -16.91 -7.00 13.71
CA GLU A 599 -16.53 -8.25 14.37
C GLU A 599 -15.97 -8.04 15.78
N THR A 600 -15.52 -6.80 16.10
CA THR A 600 -14.95 -6.45 17.41
C THR A 600 -15.45 -5.08 17.91
N ILE A 601 -15.36 -4.86 19.22
CA ILE A 601 -15.65 -3.55 19.84
C ILE A 601 -14.72 -2.47 19.28
N GLY A 602 -13.45 -2.80 19.03
CA GLY A 602 -12.52 -1.87 18.41
C GLY A 602 -12.99 -1.43 17.02
N GLN A 603 -13.42 -2.36 16.16
CA GLN A 603 -14.01 -2.02 14.85
C GLN A 603 -15.27 -1.17 15.01
N ALA A 604 -16.19 -1.55 15.89
CA ALA A 604 -17.40 -0.80 16.15
C ALA A 604 -17.14 0.66 16.55
N SER A 605 -16.13 0.90 17.38
CA SER A 605 -15.74 2.24 17.86
C SER A 605 -15.18 3.17 16.77
N ARG A 606 -14.68 2.59 15.66
CA ARG A 606 -14.11 3.34 14.53
C ARG A 606 -15.10 3.65 13.41
N ILE A 607 -16.30 3.11 13.49
CA ILE A 607 -17.36 3.41 12.52
C ILE A 607 -17.74 4.88 12.62
N SER A 608 -17.71 5.59 11.49
CA SER A 608 -18.07 7.01 11.43
C SER A 608 -19.52 7.23 11.89
N GLY A 609 -19.74 8.12 12.87
CA GLY A 609 -21.05 8.43 13.43
C GLY A 609 -21.48 7.53 14.60
N VAL A 610 -20.61 6.63 15.06
CA VAL A 610 -20.75 5.94 16.33
C VAL A 610 -20.01 6.72 17.41
N ASN A 611 -20.66 6.97 18.52
CA ASN A 611 -20.08 7.75 19.61
C ASN A 611 -19.63 6.84 20.79
N PRO A 612 -18.80 7.33 21.73
CA PRO A 612 -18.34 6.55 22.87
C PRO A 612 -19.46 6.01 23.78
N ALA A 613 -20.61 6.69 23.84
CA ALA A 613 -21.77 6.22 24.64
C ALA A 613 -22.38 4.98 24.00
N ASP A 614 -22.54 4.94 22.66
CA ASP A 614 -23.02 3.76 21.94
C ASP A 614 -22.12 2.53 22.19
N ILE A 615 -20.81 2.74 22.22
CA ILE A 615 -19.83 1.67 22.51
C ILE A 615 -19.95 1.19 23.96
N SER A 616 -20.15 2.10 24.92
CA SER A 616 -20.35 1.73 26.32
C SER A 616 -21.61 0.88 26.50
N ILE A 617 -22.71 1.27 25.85
CA ILE A 617 -23.97 0.50 25.86
C ILE A 617 -23.75 -0.90 25.26
N LEU A 618 -23.10 -0.98 24.10
CA LEU A 618 -22.78 -2.25 23.45
C LEU A 618 -21.93 -3.15 24.35
N MET A 619 -20.95 -2.59 25.05
CA MET A 619 -20.10 -3.35 25.99
C MET A 619 -20.91 -3.93 27.15
N VAL A 620 -21.79 -3.13 27.76
CA VAL A 620 -22.68 -3.58 28.85
C VAL A 620 -23.62 -4.69 28.37
N TYR A 621 -24.23 -4.54 27.19
CA TYR A 621 -25.11 -5.56 26.60
C TYR A 621 -24.37 -6.91 26.40
N LEU A 622 -23.16 -6.87 25.84
CA LEU A 622 -22.35 -8.07 25.62
C LEU A 622 -21.93 -8.74 26.94
N GLU A 623 -21.65 -7.98 27.99
CA GLU A 623 -21.32 -8.52 29.31
C GLU A 623 -22.55 -9.12 30.02
N GLY A 624 -23.71 -8.51 29.82
CA GLY A 624 -24.97 -9.03 30.33
C GLY A 624 -25.34 -10.41 29.72
N LYS A 625 -25.25 -10.54 28.39
CA LYS A 625 -25.49 -11.83 27.71
C LYS A 625 -24.50 -12.93 28.12
N GLN A 626 -23.23 -12.60 28.34
CA GLN A 626 -22.22 -13.56 28.80
C GLN A 626 -22.50 -14.08 30.21
N LYS A 627 -23.07 -13.27 31.12
CA LYS A 627 -23.47 -13.69 32.46
C LYS A 627 -24.71 -14.62 32.43
N HIS A 628 -25.67 -14.35 31.57
CA HIS A 628 -26.85 -15.21 31.41
C HIS A 628 -26.51 -16.58 30.82
N HIS A 629 -25.58 -16.70 29.88
CA HIS A 629 -25.13 -18.01 29.39
C HIS A 629 -24.39 -18.84 30.43
N ARG A 630 -23.60 -18.23 31.31
CA ARG A 630 -22.90 -18.97 32.39
C ARG A 630 -23.83 -19.49 33.50
N HIS A 631 -24.98 -18.86 33.70
CA HIS A 631 -25.99 -19.32 34.67
C HIS A 631 -26.95 -20.38 34.13
N HIS A 632 -26.88 -20.72 32.85
CA HIS A 632 -27.67 -21.81 32.26
C HIS A 632 -26.85 -23.08 31.98
N GLU A 633 -25.53 -23.06 32.19
CA GLU A 633 -24.64 -24.22 32.08
C GLU A 633 -24.24 -24.79 33.45
N ASP A 634 -24.62 -24.15 34.56
CA ASP A 634 -24.58 -24.70 35.94
C ASP A 634 -25.97 -25.16 36.37
#